data_d64d6593313e0b7ce08290e31fcf4468
#
_entry.id   d64d6593313e0b7ce08290e31fcf4468
#
_cell.length_a   1.000
_cell.length_b   1.000
_cell.length_c   1.000
_cell.angle_alpha   90.00
_cell.angle_beta   90.00
_cell.angle_gamma   90.00
#
_symmetry.space_group_name_H-M   'P 1'
#
loop_
_entity.id
_entity.type
_entity.pdbx_description
1 polymer ?
#
loop_
_entity_poly.entity_id
_entity_poly.type
_entity_poly.pdbx_seq_one_letter_code
_entity_poly.pdbx_strand_id
1 'polypeptide(L)'
;MNTNYRKPLPGTSLDYFDTRQAIEDIQPGAYAKLPYTSRILAEQLVRRCDPQALTDSLKQLIERKRDLDFPWYPARVVCHDILGQTALVDLAGLRDAIAKKGGDPAKVNPVVPTQLIVDHSLAVEAPGSDPDAFEKNRAIEDRRNDDRFHFINWTKTAFENVDVIPPGNGIMHQINLEKMSPVVQSREGVAYPDTCVGTDSHTPMVDALGVISVGVGGLEAESVMLGRASMMRLPDIVGVELTGKLQPGITSTDMVLAITEFLRKERVVGAYLEFYGEGADSLTVGDRATISNMTPEYGATAAMFFIDGQTIDYLKLTGREDDQVALVETYAKHTGLWADSLKTAEYERVLTFDLTSVERTLAGPSNPHAHQPTSELAKAGIAGPWEQEEGLMPDGACIIAAITSCTNTSNPRNMVAAGLIARNANKLGLTRKPWVKSSLAPGSKTVKMYLEEANLMTELEKLGFGVVAFACTTCNGMSGALDPKIAQEIIDRDLYSTAVLSGNRNFDGRIHPHAKQAFLASPPLVVAYAIAGTIRFDIEKDALGYDPDGNPVTLKDIWPDDAEIDAIVKASVKPEQFRSTYIPMFDVTKKEQAKSNPLYDWRPQSTYIRRPPYWEGGMVGEKLLKGMRPLAVLPDNITTDHLSPSNAILMDSASGEYLHKMGVPEEDFNSYATHRGDHLTAQRATFANPKLFNEMVRDENGKVKQGSLARIEPEGKVTRMWEAIETYMERKQPLIIIAGADYGQGSSRDWAAKGVALAGVEAIVAEGFERIHRTNLVGMGVMPLQFQDGTTRHTLTIDGTETFEVEGAVSPRAELTLTMHRANGESERVPVICRLDTAEEVSIYKAGGVLQRFAQDFLESEGAA
;
A
#
# COMPACT_ATOMS: atom_id res chain seq x y z
N MET A 1 27.79 17.17 3.82
CA MET A 1 26.89 18.18 3.23
C MET A 1 27.72 19.15 2.40
N ASN A 2 27.27 19.49 1.20
CA ASN A 2 27.97 20.46 0.36
C ASN A 2 27.70 21.88 0.89
N THR A 3 28.72 22.56 1.39
CA THR A 3 28.57 23.91 1.98
C THR A 3 28.50 25.04 0.97
N ASN A 4 28.81 24.81 -0.30
CA ASN A 4 28.92 25.85 -1.32
C ASN A 4 27.59 26.58 -1.63
N TYR A 5 26.45 25.86 -1.48
CA TYR A 5 25.12 26.39 -1.75
C TYR A 5 24.28 26.61 -0.48
N ARG A 6 24.86 26.43 0.70
CA ARG A 6 24.17 26.69 1.97
C ARG A 6 24.14 28.20 2.24
N LYS A 7 22.93 28.73 2.42
CA LYS A 7 22.66 30.16 2.62
C LYS A 7 21.61 30.38 3.72
N PRO A 8 21.61 31.52 4.41
CA PRO A 8 20.52 31.88 5.33
C PRO A 8 19.18 31.99 4.60
N LEU A 9 18.13 31.41 5.17
CA LEU A 9 16.76 31.55 4.67
C LEU A 9 16.17 32.87 5.19
N PRO A 10 15.89 33.87 4.31
CA PRO A 10 15.41 35.18 4.72
C PRO A 10 14.14 35.08 5.60
N GLY A 11 14.12 35.88 6.66
CA GLY A 11 12.98 35.93 7.61
C GLY A 11 12.94 34.80 8.62
N THR A 12 13.95 33.94 8.67
CA THR A 12 14.07 32.84 9.63
C THR A 12 15.45 32.77 10.27
N SER A 13 15.61 31.92 11.29
CA SER A 13 16.93 31.60 11.87
C SER A 13 17.58 30.36 11.23
N LEU A 14 17.02 29.86 10.14
CA LEU A 14 17.46 28.63 9.48
C LEU A 14 18.27 28.96 8.21
N ASP A 15 19.11 28.02 7.85
CA ASP A 15 19.74 27.98 6.53
C ASP A 15 18.89 27.15 5.55
N TYR A 16 19.18 27.28 4.27
CA TYR A 16 18.66 26.42 3.21
C TYR A 16 19.74 26.17 2.16
N PHE A 17 19.51 25.23 1.26
CA PHE A 17 20.39 24.98 0.12
C PHE A 17 19.83 25.65 -1.13
N ASP A 18 20.59 26.58 -1.72
CA ASP A 18 20.18 27.33 -2.91
C ASP A 18 20.26 26.45 -4.17
N THR A 19 19.26 25.62 -4.33
CA THR A 19 19.12 24.67 -5.43
C THR A 19 18.98 25.38 -6.77
N ARG A 20 18.31 26.55 -6.79
CA ARG A 20 18.19 27.37 -7.99
C ARG A 20 19.56 27.77 -8.49
N GLN A 21 20.41 28.31 -7.63
CA GLN A 21 21.77 28.71 -8.01
C GLN A 21 22.57 27.50 -8.53
N ALA A 22 22.48 26.34 -7.87
CA ALA A 22 23.19 25.14 -8.29
C ALA A 22 22.79 24.64 -9.69
N ILE A 23 21.53 24.77 -10.05
CA ILE A 23 21.02 24.41 -11.40
C ILE A 23 21.43 25.48 -12.42
N GLU A 24 21.27 26.77 -12.09
CA GLU A 24 21.61 27.90 -12.98
C GLU A 24 23.13 27.97 -13.28
N ASP A 25 23.98 27.55 -12.35
CA ASP A 25 25.44 27.46 -12.56
C ASP A 25 25.81 26.38 -13.60
N ILE A 26 24.95 25.36 -13.79
CA ILE A 26 25.14 24.33 -14.82
C ILE A 26 24.52 24.75 -16.14
N GLN A 27 23.28 25.20 -16.11
CA GLN A 27 22.54 25.61 -17.30
C GLN A 27 21.61 26.79 -16.99
N PRO A 28 22.01 28.01 -17.40
CA PRO A 28 21.17 29.19 -17.20
C PRO A 28 19.77 29.06 -17.77
N GLY A 29 18.76 29.42 -16.97
CA GLY A 29 17.35 29.33 -17.33
C GLY A 29 16.71 27.93 -17.12
N ALA A 30 17.47 26.94 -16.68
CA ALA A 30 16.96 25.58 -16.53
C ALA A 30 16.02 25.44 -15.33
N TYR A 31 16.29 26.12 -14.22
CA TYR A 31 15.48 25.94 -13.00
C TYR A 31 13.99 26.26 -13.21
N ALA A 32 13.68 27.34 -13.93
CA ALA A 32 12.32 27.76 -14.20
C ALA A 32 11.53 26.72 -15.02
N LYS A 33 12.20 25.89 -15.80
CA LYS A 33 11.59 24.83 -16.64
C LYS A 33 11.42 23.51 -15.92
N LEU A 34 12.11 23.32 -14.80
CA LEU A 34 12.02 22.06 -14.04
C LEU A 34 10.62 21.89 -13.43
N PRO A 35 10.02 20.70 -13.56
CA PRO A 35 8.85 20.29 -12.81
C PRO A 35 9.07 20.38 -11.30
N TYR A 36 7.99 20.44 -10.54
CA TYR A 36 8.02 20.50 -9.07
C TYR A 36 8.85 19.36 -8.46
N THR A 37 8.57 18.13 -8.86
CA THR A 37 9.30 16.95 -8.42
C THR A 37 10.80 17.06 -8.69
N SER A 38 11.18 17.53 -9.87
CA SER A 38 12.60 17.72 -10.22
C SER A 38 13.30 18.76 -9.33
N ARG A 39 12.60 19.82 -8.92
CA ARG A 39 13.17 20.84 -8.01
C ARG A 39 13.45 20.25 -6.63
N ILE A 40 12.55 19.37 -6.11
CA ILE A 40 12.76 18.68 -4.83
C ILE A 40 13.90 17.65 -4.95
N LEU A 41 13.94 16.86 -6.03
CA LEU A 41 15.02 15.91 -6.28
C LEU A 41 16.38 16.61 -6.43
N ALA A 42 16.42 17.79 -7.05
CA ALA A 42 17.64 18.60 -7.13
C ALA A 42 18.08 19.09 -5.74
N GLU A 43 17.14 19.56 -4.89
CA GLU A 43 17.47 20.01 -3.54
C GLU A 43 18.17 18.92 -2.73
N GLN A 44 17.61 17.70 -2.70
CA GLN A 44 18.22 16.63 -1.94
C GLN A 44 19.61 16.23 -2.47
N LEU A 45 19.86 16.35 -3.78
CA LEU A 45 21.20 16.16 -4.34
C LEU A 45 22.17 17.25 -3.84
N VAL A 46 21.79 18.51 -3.93
CA VAL A 46 22.63 19.65 -3.46
C VAL A 46 22.95 19.50 -1.98
N ARG A 47 22.00 19.02 -1.19
CA ARG A 47 22.16 18.84 0.26
C ARG A 47 22.93 17.59 0.65
N ARG A 48 22.74 16.46 -0.05
CA ARG A 48 23.16 15.11 0.41
C ARG A 48 24.16 14.40 -0.49
N CYS A 49 24.20 14.70 -1.79
CA CYS A 49 25.04 14.00 -2.74
C CYS A 49 26.52 14.26 -2.46
N ASP A 50 27.37 13.29 -2.78
CA ASP A 50 28.83 13.49 -2.78
C ASP A 50 29.18 14.68 -3.67
N PRO A 51 30.00 15.65 -3.20
CA PRO A 51 30.37 16.81 -4.00
C PRO A 51 31.00 16.48 -5.36
N GLN A 52 31.68 15.31 -5.47
CA GLN A 52 32.30 14.89 -6.73
C GLN A 52 31.25 14.43 -7.75
N ALA A 53 30.14 13.83 -7.30
CA ALA A 53 29.07 13.32 -8.14
C ALA A 53 27.95 14.34 -8.39
N LEU A 54 27.90 15.44 -7.62
CA LEU A 54 26.80 16.40 -7.64
C LEU A 54 26.53 16.98 -9.03
N THR A 55 27.57 17.45 -9.72
CA THR A 55 27.43 18.09 -11.02
C THR A 55 26.84 17.13 -12.06
N ASP A 56 27.30 15.88 -12.07
CA ASP A 56 26.83 14.86 -13.03
C ASP A 56 25.40 14.44 -12.71
N SER A 57 25.03 14.29 -11.44
CA SER A 57 23.66 13.97 -11.02
C SER A 57 22.66 15.10 -11.33
N LEU A 58 23.08 16.37 -11.16
CA LEU A 58 22.26 17.51 -11.54
C LEU A 58 22.10 17.62 -13.06
N LYS A 59 23.17 17.36 -13.85
CA LYS A 59 23.07 17.28 -15.31
C LYS A 59 22.14 16.16 -15.77
N GLN A 60 22.22 14.99 -15.15
CA GLN A 60 21.32 13.87 -15.42
C GLN A 60 19.86 14.30 -15.23
N LEU A 61 19.56 15.02 -14.16
CA LEU A 61 18.22 15.52 -13.87
C LEU A 61 17.76 16.58 -14.90
N ILE A 62 18.61 17.56 -15.24
CA ILE A 62 18.30 18.60 -16.23
C ILE A 62 18.05 17.99 -17.61
N GLU A 63 18.92 17.07 -18.03
CA GLU A 63 18.88 16.43 -19.33
C GLU A 63 17.90 15.22 -19.38
N ARG A 64 17.24 14.89 -18.25
CA ARG A 64 16.26 13.80 -18.09
C ARG A 64 16.82 12.42 -18.53
N LYS A 65 18.09 12.16 -18.24
CA LYS A 65 18.74 10.89 -18.55
C LYS A 65 18.27 9.78 -17.62
N ARG A 66 17.73 8.71 -18.19
CA ARG A 66 17.15 7.57 -17.48
C ARG A 66 17.96 6.29 -17.59
N ASP A 67 19.08 6.32 -18.24
CA ASP A 67 20.00 5.21 -18.45
C ASP A 67 21.06 5.05 -17.37
N LEU A 68 21.11 5.99 -16.42
CA LEU A 68 22.02 6.01 -15.29
C LEU A 68 21.26 5.91 -13.97
N ASP A 69 21.95 5.37 -12.97
CA ASP A 69 21.46 5.36 -11.60
C ASP A 69 21.30 6.79 -11.06
N PHE A 70 20.21 7.03 -10.34
CA PHE A 70 19.90 8.30 -9.72
C PHE A 70 19.70 8.11 -8.21
N PRO A 71 20.50 8.76 -7.35
CA PRO A 71 20.41 8.60 -5.92
C PRO A 71 19.26 9.45 -5.34
N TRP A 72 18.43 8.81 -4.51
CA TRP A 72 17.40 9.49 -3.74
C TRP A 72 17.59 9.26 -2.23
N TYR A 73 17.49 10.34 -1.45
CA TYR A 73 17.70 10.34 0.00
C TYR A 73 16.43 10.80 0.73
N PRO A 74 15.45 9.94 0.96
CA PRO A 74 14.24 10.28 1.71
C PRO A 74 14.57 10.83 3.10
N ALA A 75 13.82 11.83 3.55
CA ALA A 75 14.09 12.48 4.84
C ALA A 75 13.61 11.64 6.04
N ARG A 76 12.65 10.73 5.82
CA ARG A 76 12.07 9.88 6.87
C ARG A 76 11.44 8.61 6.29
N VAL A 77 11.14 7.67 7.19
CA VAL A 77 10.47 6.40 6.88
C VAL A 77 9.19 6.32 7.70
N VAL A 78 8.08 5.96 7.06
CA VAL A 78 6.81 5.66 7.74
C VAL A 78 6.44 4.20 7.48
N CYS A 79 6.01 3.50 8.51
CA CYS A 79 5.70 2.08 8.45
C CYS A 79 4.37 1.78 9.10
N HIS A 80 3.53 0.98 8.47
CA HIS A 80 2.46 0.30 9.20
C HIS A 80 3.00 -0.95 9.91
N ASP A 81 2.28 -1.45 10.90
CA ASP A 81 2.79 -2.50 11.80
C ASP A 81 3.08 -3.86 11.13
N ILE A 82 2.43 -4.18 10.01
CA ILE A 82 2.65 -5.47 9.34
C ILE A 82 4.00 -5.55 8.64
N LEU A 83 4.32 -4.60 7.77
CA LEU A 83 5.59 -4.59 7.04
C LEU A 83 6.70 -3.90 7.85
N GLY A 84 6.36 -2.87 8.61
CA GLY A 84 7.31 -2.19 9.49
C GLY A 84 7.81 -3.10 10.62
N GLN A 85 6.94 -3.88 11.23
CA GLN A 85 7.37 -4.91 12.18
C GLN A 85 8.32 -5.90 11.52
N THR A 86 8.02 -6.37 10.31
CA THR A 86 8.87 -7.31 9.58
C THR A 86 10.26 -6.70 9.31
N ALA A 87 10.32 -5.44 8.89
CA ALA A 87 11.58 -4.73 8.70
C ALA A 87 12.37 -4.61 10.02
N LEU A 88 11.71 -4.30 11.12
CA LEU A 88 12.37 -4.24 12.44
C LEU A 88 12.80 -5.63 12.94
N VAL A 89 12.07 -6.70 12.60
CA VAL A 89 12.52 -8.10 12.88
C VAL A 89 13.78 -8.41 12.09
N ASP A 90 13.88 -7.98 10.85
CA ASP A 90 15.09 -8.14 10.04
C ASP A 90 16.26 -7.34 10.63
N LEU A 91 16.05 -6.09 11.05
CA LEU A 91 17.10 -5.31 11.75
C LEU A 91 17.53 -5.95 13.09
N ALA A 92 16.58 -6.54 13.83
CA ALA A 92 16.93 -7.29 15.06
C ALA A 92 17.76 -8.54 14.73
N GLY A 93 17.41 -9.26 13.66
CA GLY A 93 18.19 -10.39 13.15
C GLY A 93 19.58 -9.97 12.63
N LEU A 94 19.67 -8.79 11.99
CA LEU A 94 20.94 -8.21 11.58
C LEU A 94 21.83 -7.92 12.79
N ARG A 95 21.28 -7.38 13.89
CA ARG A 95 22.02 -7.20 15.15
C ARG A 95 22.59 -8.51 15.66
N ASP A 96 21.82 -9.60 15.62
CA ASP A 96 22.31 -10.92 15.98
C ASP A 96 23.46 -11.39 15.07
N ALA A 97 23.35 -11.19 13.78
CA ALA A 97 24.37 -11.56 12.81
C ALA A 97 25.66 -10.77 13.03
N ILE A 98 25.57 -9.47 13.31
CA ILE A 98 26.70 -8.60 13.64
C ILE A 98 27.36 -9.05 14.95
N ALA A 99 26.58 -9.28 16.01
CA ALA A 99 27.10 -9.74 17.31
C ALA A 99 27.85 -11.09 17.20
N LYS A 100 27.33 -12.05 16.42
CA LYS A 100 27.98 -13.34 16.15
C LYS A 100 29.35 -13.19 15.47
N LYS A 101 29.55 -12.12 14.70
CA LYS A 101 30.81 -11.83 14.01
C LYS A 101 31.72 -10.87 14.81
N GLY A 102 31.34 -10.51 16.04
CA GLY A 102 32.14 -9.69 16.95
C GLY A 102 31.97 -8.17 16.79
N GLY A 103 31.00 -7.73 15.96
CA GLY A 103 30.60 -6.32 15.84
C GLY A 103 29.67 -5.87 16.97
N ASP A 104 29.46 -4.57 17.11
CA ASP A 104 28.59 -3.98 18.13
C ASP A 104 27.13 -3.85 17.62
N PRO A 105 26.20 -4.69 18.10
CA PRO A 105 24.82 -4.65 17.65
C PRO A 105 24.09 -3.35 18.02
N ALA A 106 24.51 -2.63 19.07
CA ALA A 106 23.88 -1.38 19.49
C ALA A 106 24.06 -0.24 18.48
N LYS A 107 25.01 -0.36 17.56
CA LYS A 107 25.26 0.62 16.50
C LYS A 107 24.33 0.47 15.29
N VAL A 108 23.64 -0.63 15.14
CA VAL A 108 22.66 -0.85 14.07
C VAL A 108 21.38 -0.14 14.45
N ASN A 109 21.19 1.08 13.92
CA ASN A 109 20.02 1.94 14.18
C ASN A 109 19.58 2.65 12.90
N PRO A 110 18.29 3.00 12.78
CA PRO A 110 17.86 3.96 11.78
C PRO A 110 18.58 5.31 11.92
N VAL A 111 19.10 5.82 10.82
CA VAL A 111 19.77 7.14 10.76
C VAL A 111 18.81 8.27 10.39
N VAL A 112 17.62 7.91 9.89
CA VAL A 112 16.52 8.84 9.62
C VAL A 112 15.36 8.53 10.56
N PRO A 113 14.48 9.51 10.86
CA PRO A 113 13.27 9.24 11.63
C PRO A 113 12.47 8.11 11.02
N THR A 114 12.17 7.11 11.80
CA THR A 114 11.37 5.94 11.43
C THR A 114 10.16 5.88 12.35
N GLN A 115 8.97 5.96 11.79
CA GLN A 115 7.71 5.99 12.52
C GLN A 115 6.90 4.75 12.18
N LEU A 116 6.60 3.95 13.20
CA LEU A 116 5.78 2.75 13.08
C LEU A 116 4.40 3.00 13.67
N ILE A 117 3.38 2.79 12.87
CA ILE A 117 1.97 2.96 13.26
C ILE A 117 1.30 1.58 13.31
N VAL A 118 0.68 1.26 14.44
CA VAL A 118 -0.04 -0.01 14.62
C VAL A 118 -1.49 0.20 14.17
N ASP A 119 -1.77 -0.16 12.91
CA ASP A 119 -3.04 0.14 12.25
C ASP A 119 -3.60 -0.99 11.36
N HIS A 120 -2.91 -2.14 11.26
CA HIS A 120 -3.29 -3.25 10.38
C HIS A 120 -3.53 -4.57 11.11
N SER A 121 -3.69 -4.55 12.43
CA SER A 121 -3.81 -5.74 13.29
C SER A 121 -5.22 -6.14 13.64
N LEU A 122 -6.20 -5.25 13.47
CA LEU A 122 -7.56 -5.41 13.96
C LEU A 122 -8.48 -5.99 12.90
N ALA A 123 -9.15 -7.12 13.21
CA ALA A 123 -10.29 -7.63 12.45
C ALA A 123 -11.61 -7.15 13.07
N VAL A 124 -12.58 -6.80 12.23
CA VAL A 124 -13.91 -6.36 12.66
C VAL A 124 -14.74 -7.60 13.04
N GLU A 125 -14.55 -8.09 14.26
CA GLU A 125 -15.35 -9.21 14.77
C GLU A 125 -16.73 -8.71 15.23
N ALA A 126 -16.77 -7.63 16.02
CA ALA A 126 -18.01 -6.97 16.40
C ALA A 126 -18.39 -5.90 15.35
N PRO A 127 -19.61 -5.97 14.74
CA PRO A 127 -20.06 -5.03 13.73
C PRO A 127 -20.41 -3.67 14.31
N GLY A 128 -20.52 -2.65 13.47
CA GLY A 128 -20.88 -1.29 13.89
C GLY A 128 -22.29 -1.13 14.47
N SER A 129 -23.12 -2.17 14.39
CA SER A 129 -24.41 -2.23 15.07
C SER A 129 -24.32 -2.66 16.54
N ASP A 130 -23.15 -3.10 16.99
CA ASP A 130 -22.89 -3.40 18.41
C ASP A 130 -22.41 -2.11 19.11
N PRO A 131 -23.07 -1.65 20.18
CA PRO A 131 -22.68 -0.42 20.86
C PRO A 131 -21.27 -0.45 21.46
N ASP A 132 -20.77 -1.63 21.81
CA ASP A 132 -19.44 -1.85 22.38
C ASP A 132 -18.43 -2.38 21.36
N ALA A 133 -18.70 -2.19 20.05
CA ALA A 133 -17.89 -2.77 18.98
C ALA A 133 -16.40 -2.39 19.07
N PHE A 134 -16.11 -1.13 19.33
CA PHE A 134 -14.72 -0.64 19.44
C PHE A 134 -13.95 -1.35 20.54
N GLU A 135 -14.53 -1.39 21.76
CA GLU A 135 -13.90 -2.01 22.93
C GLU A 135 -13.71 -3.51 22.74
N LYS A 136 -14.71 -4.20 22.19
CA LYS A 136 -14.65 -5.65 21.91
C LYS A 136 -13.57 -5.96 20.87
N ASN A 137 -13.55 -5.23 19.77
CA ASN A 137 -12.55 -5.43 18.72
C ASN A 137 -11.14 -5.14 19.22
N ARG A 138 -10.95 -4.07 20.01
CA ARG A 138 -9.67 -3.76 20.65
C ARG A 138 -9.20 -4.86 21.61
N ALA A 139 -10.09 -5.38 22.45
CA ALA A 139 -9.75 -6.46 23.37
C ALA A 139 -9.31 -7.73 22.64
N ILE A 140 -9.96 -8.06 21.52
CA ILE A 140 -9.59 -9.19 20.68
C ILE A 140 -8.24 -8.94 20.00
N GLU A 141 -8.03 -7.73 19.47
CA GLU A 141 -6.76 -7.34 18.84
C GLU A 141 -5.60 -7.45 19.84
N ASP A 142 -5.72 -6.89 21.02
CA ASP A 142 -4.70 -6.93 22.06
C ASP A 142 -4.35 -8.37 22.46
N ARG A 143 -5.37 -9.21 22.67
CA ARG A 143 -5.19 -10.62 23.02
C ARG A 143 -4.47 -11.40 21.91
N ARG A 144 -4.92 -11.25 20.65
CA ARG A 144 -4.36 -11.97 19.51
C ARG A 144 -2.93 -11.54 19.17
N ASN A 145 -2.57 -10.29 19.44
CA ASN A 145 -1.29 -9.70 19.01
C ASN A 145 -0.32 -9.40 20.17
N ASP A 146 -0.55 -9.93 21.38
CA ASP A 146 0.26 -9.64 22.57
C ASP A 146 1.76 -9.83 22.30
N ASP A 147 2.15 -10.92 21.68
CA ASP A 147 3.54 -11.24 21.36
C ASP A 147 4.16 -10.27 20.33
N ARG A 148 3.37 -9.83 19.35
CA ARG A 148 3.78 -8.79 18.39
C ARG A 148 3.96 -7.45 19.09
N PHE A 149 3.03 -7.06 19.92
CA PHE A 149 3.09 -5.79 20.63
C PHE A 149 4.22 -5.76 21.63
N HIS A 150 4.56 -6.91 22.25
CA HIS A 150 5.76 -7.03 23.06
C HIS A 150 7.04 -6.72 22.27
N PHE A 151 7.20 -7.28 21.06
CA PHE A 151 8.32 -6.98 20.18
C PHE A 151 8.33 -5.50 19.75
N ILE A 152 7.20 -4.95 19.32
CA ILE A 152 7.08 -3.55 18.91
C ILE A 152 7.47 -2.61 20.06
N ASN A 153 7.05 -2.90 21.28
CA ASN A 153 7.43 -2.12 22.47
C ASN A 153 8.93 -2.22 22.76
N TRP A 154 9.54 -3.39 22.54
CA TRP A 154 11.00 -3.53 22.64
C TRP A 154 11.72 -2.65 21.61
N THR A 155 11.27 -2.63 20.35
CA THR A 155 11.91 -1.82 19.29
C THR A 155 11.96 -0.35 19.64
N LYS A 156 10.93 0.18 20.27
CA LYS A 156 10.84 1.57 20.69
C LYS A 156 11.97 1.98 21.67
N THR A 157 12.45 1.05 22.47
CA THR A 157 13.49 1.30 23.48
C THR A 157 14.86 0.78 23.08
N ALA A 158 14.92 -0.20 22.17
CA ALA A 158 16.16 -0.82 21.69
C ALA A 158 16.78 -0.07 20.52
N PHE A 159 15.98 0.55 19.66
CA PHE A 159 16.48 1.31 18.51
C PHE A 159 16.43 2.81 18.77
N GLU A 160 17.41 3.53 18.23
CA GLU A 160 17.38 4.99 18.12
C GLU A 160 16.58 5.40 16.88
N ASN A 161 15.95 6.59 16.90
CA ASN A 161 15.13 7.14 15.82
C ASN A 161 13.90 6.29 15.41
N VAL A 162 13.43 5.41 16.27
CA VAL A 162 12.18 4.65 16.07
C VAL A 162 11.10 5.18 17.01
N ASP A 163 10.03 5.72 16.43
CA ASP A 163 8.81 6.11 17.14
C ASP A 163 7.70 5.11 16.84
N VAL A 164 6.91 4.78 17.85
CA VAL A 164 5.78 3.85 17.73
C VAL A 164 4.49 4.55 18.12
N ILE A 165 3.51 4.54 17.22
CA ILE A 165 2.14 4.97 17.50
C ILE A 165 1.32 3.72 17.83
N PRO A 166 0.79 3.62 19.07
CA PRO A 166 0.08 2.43 19.54
C PRO A 166 -1.21 2.16 18.76
N PRO A 167 -1.75 0.94 18.81
CA PRO A 167 -3.02 0.59 18.16
C PRO A 167 -4.20 1.43 18.69
N GLY A 168 -5.24 1.58 17.86
CA GLY A 168 -6.44 2.33 18.20
C GLY A 168 -6.31 3.85 18.08
N ASN A 169 -5.27 4.35 17.40
CA ASN A 169 -5.03 5.80 17.23
C ASN A 169 -5.30 6.32 15.82
N GLY A 170 -5.39 5.47 14.83
CA GLY A 170 -5.67 5.84 13.45
C GLY A 170 -4.80 5.11 12.45
N ILE A 171 -4.97 5.47 11.19
CA ILE A 171 -4.27 4.90 10.04
C ILE A 171 -3.03 5.75 9.70
N MET A 172 -1.92 5.10 9.38
CA MET A 172 -0.64 5.72 9.04
C MET A 172 -0.78 6.89 8.06
N HIS A 173 -1.51 6.71 6.96
CA HIS A 173 -1.57 7.73 5.91
C HIS A 173 -2.36 8.96 6.33
N GLN A 174 -3.46 8.79 7.07
CA GLN A 174 -4.23 9.91 7.58
C GLN A 174 -3.48 10.65 8.69
N ILE A 175 -2.82 9.94 9.61
CA ILE A 175 -1.98 10.56 10.64
C ILE A 175 -0.80 11.30 9.99
N ASN A 176 -0.21 10.72 8.94
CA ASN A 176 0.87 11.36 8.18
C ASN A 176 0.41 12.68 7.56
N LEU A 177 -0.75 12.68 6.91
CA LEU A 177 -1.35 13.87 6.31
C LEU A 177 -1.72 14.92 7.35
N GLU A 178 -2.38 14.52 8.43
CA GLU A 178 -2.92 15.44 9.43
C GLU A 178 -1.86 15.97 10.41
N LYS A 179 -0.76 15.22 10.66
CA LYS A 179 0.22 15.60 11.68
C LYS A 179 1.66 15.32 11.37
N MET A 180 2.03 14.11 10.89
CA MET A 180 3.44 13.69 10.89
C MET A 180 4.28 14.44 9.86
N SER A 181 3.73 14.75 8.69
CA SER A 181 4.45 15.55 7.70
C SER A 181 4.54 17.01 8.11
N PRO A 182 5.75 17.57 8.22
CA PRO A 182 5.94 19.00 8.44
C PRO A 182 5.89 19.80 7.13
N VAL A 183 5.79 19.15 5.96
CA VAL A 183 5.91 19.71 4.60
C VAL A 183 7.29 20.30 4.31
N VAL A 184 7.82 21.09 5.23
CA VAL A 184 9.20 21.57 5.25
C VAL A 184 9.86 21.18 6.56
N GLN A 185 10.93 20.42 6.46
CA GLN A 185 11.75 20.01 7.59
C GLN A 185 12.58 21.18 8.12
N SER A 186 12.85 21.17 9.43
CA SER A 186 13.78 22.12 10.09
C SER A 186 14.69 21.32 11.04
N ARG A 187 15.74 20.73 10.49
CA ARG A 187 16.67 19.90 11.27
C ARG A 187 18.09 20.44 11.17
N GLU A 188 18.83 20.39 12.29
CA GLU A 188 20.22 20.81 12.35
C GLU A 188 20.47 22.24 11.81
N GLY A 189 19.47 23.11 12.04
CA GLY A 189 19.52 24.50 11.58
C GLY A 189 19.28 24.72 10.09
N VAL A 190 18.78 23.69 9.37
CA VAL A 190 18.52 23.75 7.93
C VAL A 190 17.06 23.47 7.63
N ALA A 191 16.46 24.29 6.78
CA ALA A 191 15.14 24.06 6.18
C ALA A 191 15.29 23.36 4.83
N TYR A 192 14.47 22.31 4.60
CA TYR A 192 14.44 21.57 3.34
C TYR A 192 13.09 20.86 3.14
N PRO A 193 12.72 20.47 1.90
CA PRO A 193 11.43 19.79 1.65
C PRO A 193 11.35 18.47 2.39
N ASP A 194 10.19 18.19 2.99
CA ASP A 194 9.91 16.85 3.50
C ASP A 194 9.77 15.86 2.35
N THR A 195 10.32 14.68 2.54
CA THR A 195 10.17 13.55 1.65
C THR A 195 10.10 12.28 2.48
N CYS A 196 9.32 11.28 2.07
CA CYS A 196 9.30 10.03 2.80
C CYS A 196 9.17 8.81 1.89
N VAL A 197 9.62 7.68 2.39
CA VAL A 197 9.22 6.36 1.91
C VAL A 197 8.33 5.70 2.95
N GLY A 198 7.40 4.90 2.51
CA GLY A 198 6.54 4.14 3.41
C GLY A 198 6.38 2.70 2.99
N THR A 199 6.23 1.80 3.96
CA THR A 199 6.06 0.37 3.72
C THR A 199 4.66 -0.01 3.24
N ASP A 200 3.90 0.96 2.76
CA ASP A 200 2.58 0.77 2.16
C ASP A 200 2.48 1.49 0.81
N SER A 201 1.75 0.90 -0.12
CA SER A 201 1.59 1.45 -1.46
C SER A 201 0.79 2.76 -1.50
N HIS A 202 -0.02 3.07 -0.47
CA HIS A 202 -0.78 4.33 -0.36
C HIS A 202 -0.03 5.45 0.37
N THR A 203 1.26 5.27 0.62
CA THR A 203 2.13 6.33 1.15
C THR A 203 2.05 7.64 0.36
N PRO A 204 1.83 7.64 -0.97
CA PRO A 204 1.66 8.86 -1.75
C PRO A 204 0.48 9.76 -1.34
N MET A 205 -0.39 9.37 -0.42
CA MET A 205 -1.48 10.23 0.04
C MET A 205 -1.01 11.62 0.49
N VAL A 206 0.16 11.70 1.10
CA VAL A 206 0.73 12.98 1.59
C VAL A 206 1.31 13.84 0.46
N ASP A 207 1.42 13.32 -0.76
CA ASP A 207 1.81 14.11 -1.95
C ASP A 207 0.82 15.26 -2.19
N ALA A 208 -0.40 15.15 -1.66
CA ALA A 208 -1.40 16.21 -1.65
C ALA A 208 -0.92 17.50 -0.96
N LEU A 209 0.07 17.41 -0.07
CA LEU A 209 0.72 18.56 0.60
C LEU A 209 1.97 19.06 -0.14
N GLY A 210 2.30 18.51 -1.29
CA GLY A 210 3.52 18.83 -2.01
C GLY A 210 4.77 18.09 -1.50
N VAL A 211 4.58 16.95 -0.85
CA VAL A 211 5.65 16.11 -0.29
C VAL A 211 5.86 14.89 -1.19
N ILE A 212 7.07 14.67 -1.69
CA ILE A 212 7.36 13.42 -2.42
C ILE A 212 7.33 12.27 -1.41
N SER A 213 6.37 11.38 -1.61
CA SER A 213 6.17 10.25 -0.74
C SER A 213 5.86 9.00 -1.55
N VAL A 214 6.68 7.96 -1.40
CA VAL A 214 6.65 6.78 -2.27
C VAL A 214 6.45 5.52 -1.46
N GLY A 215 5.54 4.67 -1.91
CA GLY A 215 5.37 3.32 -1.39
C GLY A 215 6.52 2.41 -1.81
N VAL A 216 7.13 1.73 -0.84
CA VAL A 216 8.26 0.81 -1.05
C VAL A 216 8.02 -0.50 -0.30
N GLY A 217 8.80 -1.52 -0.62
CA GLY A 217 8.84 -2.76 0.16
C GLY A 217 9.63 -2.59 1.47
N GLY A 218 9.48 -3.56 2.37
CA GLY A 218 10.21 -3.57 3.66
C GLY A 218 11.71 -3.46 3.48
N LEU A 219 12.28 -4.22 2.56
CA LEU A 219 13.72 -4.24 2.28
C LEU A 219 14.27 -2.89 1.78
N GLU A 220 13.52 -2.17 0.95
CA GLU A 220 13.92 -0.84 0.49
C GLU A 220 13.80 0.19 1.64
N ALA A 221 12.76 0.10 2.46
CA ALA A 221 12.63 0.91 3.67
C ALA A 221 13.81 0.70 4.63
N GLU A 222 14.24 -0.53 4.85
CA GLU A 222 15.42 -0.86 5.65
C GLU A 222 16.69 -0.22 5.10
N SER A 223 16.87 -0.21 3.76
CA SER A 223 17.99 0.48 3.11
C SER A 223 18.03 1.97 3.48
N VAL A 224 16.87 2.63 3.43
CA VAL A 224 16.73 4.05 3.81
C VAL A 224 16.94 4.24 5.31
N MET A 225 16.39 3.36 6.16
CA MET A 225 16.63 3.39 7.61
C MET A 225 18.14 3.34 7.92
N LEU A 226 18.90 2.52 7.20
CA LEU A 226 20.34 2.38 7.39
C LEU A 226 21.18 3.45 6.67
N GLY A 227 20.53 4.49 6.13
CA GLY A 227 21.20 5.67 5.58
C GLY A 227 21.72 5.53 4.15
N ARG A 228 21.33 4.47 3.45
CA ARG A 228 21.67 4.31 2.05
C ARG A 228 20.77 5.17 1.17
N ALA A 229 21.32 5.67 0.07
CA ALA A 229 20.49 6.23 -0.98
C ALA A 229 19.62 5.13 -1.57
N SER A 230 18.34 5.43 -1.80
CA SER A 230 17.52 4.60 -2.67
C SER A 230 17.94 4.90 -4.12
N MET A 231 18.68 3.96 -4.73
CA MET A 231 19.09 4.13 -6.13
C MET A 231 17.91 3.81 -7.03
N MET A 232 17.53 4.75 -7.85
CA MET A 232 16.39 4.60 -8.76
C MET A 232 16.76 5.01 -10.17
N ARG A 233 15.96 4.61 -11.13
CA ARG A 233 15.94 5.23 -12.45
C ARG A 233 15.21 6.57 -12.34
N LEU A 234 15.76 7.63 -12.93
CA LEU A 234 15.10 8.94 -12.92
C LEU A 234 13.67 8.82 -13.46
N PRO A 235 12.65 9.28 -12.71
CA PRO A 235 11.26 9.05 -13.08
C PRO A 235 10.84 9.85 -14.32
N ASP A 236 9.86 9.35 -15.01
CA ASP A 236 9.06 10.10 -15.98
C ASP A 236 8.08 11.00 -15.21
N ILE A 237 8.09 12.30 -15.49
CA ILE A 237 7.23 13.28 -14.82
C ILE A 237 6.15 13.74 -15.81
N VAL A 238 4.90 13.38 -15.53
CA VAL A 238 3.74 13.66 -16.37
C VAL A 238 2.91 14.76 -15.74
N GLY A 239 2.66 15.82 -16.47
CA GLY A 239 1.71 16.86 -16.06
C GLY A 239 0.27 16.39 -16.27
N VAL A 240 -0.59 16.60 -15.28
CA VAL A 240 -2.03 16.32 -15.36
C VAL A 240 -2.78 17.61 -15.08
N GLU A 241 -3.27 18.23 -16.13
CA GLU A 241 -4.06 19.44 -16.03
C GLU A 241 -5.52 19.11 -15.70
N LEU A 242 -5.99 19.59 -14.55
CA LEU A 242 -7.38 19.47 -14.14
C LEU A 242 -8.12 20.75 -14.54
N THR A 243 -9.19 20.59 -15.31
CA THR A 243 -10.03 21.71 -15.76
C THR A 243 -11.43 21.63 -15.16
N GLY A 244 -12.16 22.74 -15.14
CA GLY A 244 -13.50 22.80 -14.62
C GLY A 244 -13.61 22.59 -13.11
N LYS A 245 -14.82 22.26 -12.66
CA LYS A 245 -15.15 21.98 -11.26
C LYS A 245 -16.11 20.81 -11.16
N LEU A 246 -16.10 20.13 -10.01
CA LEU A 246 -17.08 19.07 -9.73
C LEU A 246 -18.50 19.65 -9.75
N GLN A 247 -19.44 18.90 -10.35
CA GLN A 247 -20.84 19.24 -10.35
C GLN A 247 -21.45 19.04 -8.94
N PRO A 248 -22.56 19.76 -8.61
CA PRO A 248 -23.26 19.55 -7.36
C PRO A 248 -23.68 18.09 -7.14
N GLY A 249 -23.52 17.60 -5.91
CA GLY A 249 -23.86 16.24 -5.54
C GLY A 249 -22.82 15.18 -5.92
N ILE A 250 -21.68 15.57 -6.49
CA ILE A 250 -20.55 14.70 -6.84
C ILE A 250 -19.51 14.75 -5.71
N THR A 251 -19.05 13.59 -5.28
CA THR A 251 -18.06 13.46 -4.21
C THR A 251 -16.63 13.38 -4.74
N SER A 252 -15.64 13.63 -3.88
CA SER A 252 -14.23 13.39 -4.23
C SER A 252 -13.95 11.92 -4.52
N THR A 253 -14.74 11.00 -3.97
CA THR A 253 -14.64 9.56 -4.31
C THR A 253 -15.05 9.32 -5.77
N ASP A 254 -16.15 9.89 -6.21
CA ASP A 254 -16.57 9.80 -7.62
C ASP A 254 -15.47 10.33 -8.54
N MET A 255 -14.89 11.47 -8.18
CA MET A 255 -13.76 12.07 -8.90
C MET A 255 -12.56 11.13 -9.00
N VAL A 256 -12.08 10.57 -7.87
CA VAL A 256 -10.88 9.74 -7.91
C VAL A 256 -11.09 8.42 -8.65
N LEU A 257 -12.29 7.84 -8.59
CA LEU A 257 -12.59 6.62 -9.34
C LEU A 257 -12.59 6.89 -10.85
N ALA A 258 -13.14 8.03 -11.30
CA ALA A 258 -13.09 8.45 -12.70
C ALA A 258 -11.65 8.75 -13.17
N ILE A 259 -10.87 9.47 -12.37
CA ILE A 259 -9.45 9.76 -12.63
C ILE A 259 -8.62 8.46 -12.68
N THR A 260 -8.90 7.50 -11.80
CA THR A 260 -8.20 6.20 -11.77
C THR A 260 -8.37 5.43 -13.07
N GLU A 261 -9.60 5.34 -13.60
CA GLU A 261 -9.83 4.73 -14.90
C GLU A 261 -9.11 5.49 -16.02
N PHE A 262 -9.24 6.82 -16.05
CA PHE A 262 -8.60 7.68 -17.04
C PHE A 262 -7.08 7.47 -17.08
N LEU A 263 -6.41 7.58 -15.94
CA LEU A 263 -4.96 7.46 -15.85
C LEU A 263 -4.47 6.03 -16.17
N ARG A 264 -5.26 5.01 -15.81
CA ARG A 264 -4.94 3.62 -16.18
C ARG A 264 -4.98 3.41 -17.69
N LYS A 265 -5.97 3.98 -18.38
CA LYS A 265 -6.05 3.99 -19.85
C LYS A 265 -4.90 4.75 -20.48
N GLU A 266 -4.46 5.84 -19.87
CA GLU A 266 -3.31 6.64 -20.31
C GLU A 266 -1.94 6.00 -20.03
N ARG A 267 -1.89 4.84 -19.37
CA ARG A 267 -0.67 4.07 -19.12
C ARG A 267 0.44 4.87 -18.41
N VAL A 268 0.11 5.45 -17.25
CA VAL A 268 1.04 6.23 -16.43
C VAL A 268 1.87 5.37 -15.48
N VAL A 269 2.00 4.08 -15.76
CA VAL A 269 2.70 3.12 -14.88
C VAL A 269 4.13 3.57 -14.61
N GLY A 270 4.47 3.69 -13.32
CA GLY A 270 5.80 4.10 -12.86
C GLY A 270 6.09 5.59 -12.94
N ALA A 271 5.21 6.41 -13.51
CA ALA A 271 5.39 7.85 -13.62
C ALA A 271 5.20 8.56 -12.27
N TYR A 272 5.76 9.75 -12.16
CA TYR A 272 5.42 10.74 -11.15
C TYR A 272 4.47 11.75 -11.80
N LEU A 273 3.29 11.90 -11.23
CA LEU A 273 2.26 12.81 -11.74
C LEU A 273 2.30 14.14 -11.00
N GLU A 274 2.09 15.23 -11.71
CA GLU A 274 1.92 16.56 -11.14
C GLU A 274 0.57 17.13 -11.59
N PHE A 275 -0.35 17.28 -10.63
CA PHE A 275 -1.67 17.83 -10.86
C PHE A 275 -1.68 19.35 -10.71
N TYR A 276 -2.19 20.03 -11.70
CA TYR A 276 -2.24 21.50 -11.74
C TYR A 276 -3.46 22.01 -12.54
N GLY A 277 -3.58 23.31 -12.68
CA GLY A 277 -4.67 23.97 -13.41
C GLY A 277 -5.82 24.43 -12.50
N GLU A 278 -6.81 25.09 -13.07
CA GLU A 278 -7.92 25.70 -12.33
C GLU A 278 -8.73 24.67 -11.54
N GLY A 279 -8.84 23.44 -12.06
CA GLY A 279 -9.47 22.33 -11.36
C GLY A 279 -8.72 21.96 -10.10
N ALA A 280 -7.39 21.82 -10.17
CA ALA A 280 -6.55 21.52 -9.01
C ALA A 280 -6.60 22.62 -7.94
N ASP A 281 -6.61 23.89 -8.36
CA ASP A 281 -6.73 25.05 -7.47
C ASP A 281 -8.05 25.08 -6.72
N SER A 282 -9.11 24.54 -7.31
CA SER A 282 -10.44 24.47 -6.70
C SER A 282 -10.59 23.37 -5.64
N LEU A 283 -9.67 22.39 -5.60
CA LEU A 283 -9.72 21.24 -4.70
C LEU A 283 -9.09 21.58 -3.34
N THR A 284 -9.78 21.20 -2.27
CA THR A 284 -9.18 21.20 -0.92
C THR A 284 -8.08 20.15 -0.82
N VAL A 285 -7.21 20.24 0.20
CA VAL A 285 -6.21 19.18 0.46
C VAL A 285 -6.87 17.83 0.71
N GLY A 286 -8.04 17.79 1.34
CA GLY A 286 -8.82 16.56 1.50
C GLY A 286 -9.20 15.91 0.17
N ASP A 287 -9.62 16.70 -0.82
CA ASP A 287 -9.94 16.22 -2.17
C ASP A 287 -8.67 15.76 -2.91
N ARG A 288 -7.58 16.54 -2.82
CA ARG A 288 -6.27 16.20 -3.41
C ARG A 288 -5.72 14.90 -2.82
N ALA A 289 -5.86 14.70 -1.51
CA ALA A 289 -5.41 13.51 -0.81
C ALA A 289 -6.15 12.25 -1.29
N THR A 290 -7.43 12.37 -1.65
CA THR A 290 -8.21 11.29 -2.26
C THR A 290 -7.57 10.83 -3.59
N ILE A 291 -7.14 11.77 -4.43
CA ILE A 291 -6.44 11.47 -5.69
C ILE A 291 -5.08 10.83 -5.42
N SER A 292 -4.27 11.47 -4.57
CA SER A 292 -2.90 11.01 -4.28
C SER A 292 -2.89 9.64 -3.59
N ASN A 293 -3.90 9.31 -2.77
CA ASN A 293 -4.00 8.01 -2.12
C ASN A 293 -4.11 6.85 -3.13
N MET A 294 -4.86 7.02 -4.21
CA MET A 294 -5.09 5.96 -5.20
C MET A 294 -3.99 5.85 -6.28
N THR A 295 -2.82 6.44 -6.04
CA THR A 295 -1.65 6.34 -6.94
C THR A 295 -1.36 4.89 -7.37
N PRO A 296 -1.35 3.88 -6.49
CA PRO A 296 -1.10 2.50 -6.91
C PRO A 296 -2.19 1.93 -7.82
N GLU A 297 -3.45 2.34 -7.64
CA GLU A 297 -4.57 1.81 -8.41
C GLU A 297 -4.52 2.27 -9.86
N TYR A 298 -4.04 3.48 -10.14
CA TYR A 298 -3.78 3.89 -11.52
C TYR A 298 -2.35 3.61 -12.00
N GLY A 299 -1.49 3.05 -11.14
CA GLY A 299 -0.18 2.50 -11.51
C GLY A 299 0.98 3.50 -11.46
N ALA A 300 0.76 4.74 -11.05
CA ALA A 300 1.84 5.72 -10.88
C ALA A 300 2.67 5.45 -9.61
N THR A 301 3.80 6.12 -9.50
CA THR A 301 4.68 6.04 -8.32
C THR A 301 4.41 7.16 -7.32
N ALA A 302 4.12 8.36 -7.80
CA ALA A 302 3.78 9.55 -6.99
C ALA A 302 2.69 10.36 -7.70
N ALA A 303 1.93 11.14 -6.93
CA ALA A 303 0.84 11.97 -7.43
C ALA A 303 0.82 13.31 -6.68
N MET A 304 1.60 14.25 -7.19
CA MET A 304 1.94 15.50 -6.53
C MET A 304 0.91 16.59 -6.78
N PHE A 305 0.64 17.39 -5.75
CA PHE A 305 0.06 18.72 -5.86
C PHE A 305 1.09 19.76 -5.40
N PHE A 306 0.97 20.99 -5.87
CA PHE A 306 1.91 22.03 -5.48
C PHE A 306 1.53 22.66 -4.14
N ILE A 307 2.52 23.19 -3.43
CA ILE A 307 2.28 23.98 -2.21
C ILE A 307 1.62 25.29 -2.62
N ASP A 308 0.45 25.56 -2.08
CA ASP A 308 -0.37 26.75 -2.34
C ASP A 308 -1.17 27.21 -1.11
N GLY A 309 -2.12 28.14 -1.32
CA GLY A 309 -3.02 28.60 -0.24
C GLY A 309 -3.82 27.50 0.40
N GLN A 310 -4.30 26.51 -0.37
CA GLN A 310 -5.04 25.35 0.17
C GLN A 310 -4.17 24.54 1.13
N THR A 311 -2.89 24.37 0.81
CA THR A 311 -1.91 23.71 1.69
C THR A 311 -1.80 24.45 3.03
N ILE A 312 -1.65 25.77 2.99
CA ILE A 312 -1.54 26.59 4.20
C ILE A 312 -2.81 26.54 5.04
N ASP A 313 -3.97 26.62 4.41
CA ASP A 313 -5.27 26.54 5.10
C ASP A 313 -5.46 25.18 5.78
N TYR A 314 -5.03 24.09 5.12
CA TYR A 314 -5.09 22.74 5.69
C TYR A 314 -4.14 22.59 6.89
N LEU A 315 -2.92 23.12 6.82
CA LEU A 315 -1.98 23.08 7.94
C LEU A 315 -2.53 23.82 9.16
N LYS A 316 -3.18 24.98 8.97
CA LYS A 316 -3.88 25.71 10.03
C LYS A 316 -5.05 24.91 10.59
N LEU A 317 -5.90 24.35 9.70
CA LEU A 317 -7.06 23.55 10.08
C LEU A 317 -6.67 22.33 10.93
N THR A 318 -5.57 21.67 10.59
CA THR A 318 -5.07 20.48 11.29
C THR A 318 -4.20 20.82 12.51
N GLY A 319 -4.18 22.09 12.91
CA GLY A 319 -3.59 22.54 14.17
C GLY A 319 -2.07 22.54 14.22
N ARG A 320 -1.37 22.63 13.04
CA ARG A 320 0.08 22.85 13.00
C ARG A 320 0.40 24.18 13.68
N GLU A 321 1.60 24.25 14.29
CA GLU A 321 2.06 25.46 14.95
C GLU A 321 2.26 26.58 13.94
N ASP A 322 1.97 27.82 14.33
CA ASP A 322 2.02 28.98 13.44
C ASP A 322 3.42 29.20 12.85
N ASP A 323 4.47 28.91 13.61
CA ASP A 323 5.87 29.00 13.13
C ASP A 323 6.15 27.99 12.03
N GLN A 324 5.60 26.79 12.12
CA GLN A 324 5.73 25.76 11.10
C GLN A 324 4.98 26.17 9.81
N VAL A 325 3.76 26.68 9.97
CA VAL A 325 2.97 27.16 8.82
C VAL A 325 3.68 28.30 8.11
N ALA A 326 4.22 29.27 8.86
CA ALA A 326 5.00 30.37 8.32
C ALA A 326 6.29 29.91 7.62
N LEU A 327 6.96 28.90 8.17
CA LEU A 327 8.16 28.31 7.56
C LEU A 327 7.83 27.67 6.20
N VAL A 328 6.74 26.90 6.11
CA VAL A 328 6.32 26.26 4.84
C VAL A 328 6.07 27.31 3.76
N GLU A 329 5.32 28.36 4.08
CA GLU A 329 5.01 29.43 3.12
C GLU A 329 6.27 30.19 2.70
N THR A 330 7.11 30.58 3.66
CA THR A 330 8.35 31.33 3.41
C THR A 330 9.31 30.50 2.56
N TYR A 331 9.54 29.25 2.92
CA TYR A 331 10.45 28.36 2.20
C TYR A 331 9.95 28.10 0.77
N ALA A 332 8.69 27.74 0.59
CA ALA A 332 8.13 27.41 -0.72
C ALA A 332 8.19 28.62 -1.68
N LYS A 333 7.84 29.82 -1.20
CA LYS A 333 7.93 31.04 -2.00
C LYS A 333 9.37 31.41 -2.35
N HIS A 334 10.30 31.31 -1.40
CA HIS A 334 11.70 31.66 -1.61
C HIS A 334 12.40 30.70 -2.58
N THR A 335 12.15 29.39 -2.46
CA THR A 335 12.83 28.35 -3.25
C THR A 335 12.17 28.05 -4.59
N GLY A 336 11.00 28.64 -4.88
CA GLY A 336 10.26 28.37 -6.12
C GLY A 336 9.45 27.08 -6.09
N LEU A 337 9.06 26.59 -4.91
CA LEU A 337 8.14 25.44 -4.76
C LEU A 337 6.67 25.88 -4.59
N TRP A 338 6.40 27.17 -4.47
CA TRP A 338 5.04 27.71 -4.46
C TRP A 338 4.40 27.59 -5.84
N ALA A 339 3.10 27.23 -5.90
CA ALA A 339 2.39 26.94 -7.14
C ALA A 339 2.59 27.97 -8.26
N ASP A 340 2.59 29.27 -7.95
CA ASP A 340 2.81 30.32 -8.95
C ASP A 340 4.16 30.23 -9.66
N SER A 341 5.15 29.65 -9.04
CA SER A 341 6.51 29.49 -9.59
C SER A 341 6.60 28.32 -10.58
N LEU A 342 5.56 27.50 -10.72
CA LEU A 342 5.51 26.30 -11.56
C LEU A 342 4.84 26.55 -12.92
N LYS A 343 4.36 27.75 -13.20
CA LYS A 343 3.66 28.10 -14.47
C LYS A 343 4.54 27.93 -15.71
N THR A 344 5.87 27.93 -15.53
CA THR A 344 6.85 27.76 -16.62
C THR A 344 7.45 26.36 -16.66
N ALA A 345 7.01 25.46 -15.82
CA ALA A 345 7.49 24.08 -15.82
C ALA A 345 7.14 23.37 -17.14
N GLU A 346 8.08 22.60 -17.66
CA GLU A 346 7.95 21.86 -18.91
C GLU A 346 7.88 20.36 -18.62
N TYR A 347 6.84 19.71 -19.17
CA TYR A 347 6.62 18.26 -19.07
C TYR A 347 6.87 17.59 -20.42
N GLU A 348 7.38 16.37 -20.41
CA GLU A 348 7.49 15.57 -21.63
C GLU A 348 6.12 15.10 -22.13
N ARG A 349 5.17 14.92 -21.19
CA ARG A 349 3.80 14.52 -21.48
C ARG A 349 2.84 15.30 -20.59
N VAL A 350 1.77 15.76 -21.18
CA VAL A 350 0.66 16.42 -20.47
C VAL A 350 -0.63 15.70 -20.78
N LEU A 351 -1.41 15.42 -19.74
CA LEU A 351 -2.76 14.88 -19.82
C LEU A 351 -3.74 15.94 -19.33
N THR A 352 -4.95 15.94 -19.86
CA THR A 352 -6.00 16.87 -19.41
C THR A 352 -7.23 16.07 -18.99
N PHE A 353 -7.78 16.40 -17.82
CA PHE A 353 -8.99 15.79 -17.29
C PHE A 353 -9.98 16.88 -16.86
N ASP A 354 -11.21 16.77 -17.36
CA ASP A 354 -12.28 17.73 -17.06
C ASP A 354 -13.12 17.24 -15.86
N LEU A 355 -13.03 17.95 -14.74
CA LEU A 355 -13.80 17.64 -13.53
C LEU A 355 -15.31 17.75 -13.73
N THR A 356 -15.78 18.52 -14.71
CA THR A 356 -17.23 18.65 -14.99
C THR A 356 -17.83 17.37 -15.57
N SER A 357 -17.01 16.47 -16.09
CA SER A 357 -17.43 15.19 -16.68
C SER A 357 -17.70 14.09 -15.65
N VAL A 358 -17.34 14.32 -14.38
CA VAL A 358 -17.48 13.30 -13.34
C VAL A 358 -18.95 13.11 -12.97
N GLU A 359 -19.39 11.85 -12.99
CA GLU A 359 -20.71 11.44 -12.55
C GLU A 359 -20.62 10.63 -11.25
N ARG A 360 -21.75 10.48 -10.55
CA ARG A 360 -21.83 9.54 -9.41
C ARG A 360 -21.51 8.14 -9.89
N THR A 361 -20.66 7.42 -9.14
CA THR A 361 -20.06 6.21 -9.67
C THR A 361 -19.81 5.12 -8.61
N LEU A 362 -19.68 3.89 -9.10
CA LEU A 362 -19.03 2.78 -8.40
C LEU A 362 -17.76 2.37 -9.16
N ALA A 363 -16.86 1.64 -8.51
CA ALA A 363 -15.81 0.88 -9.19
C ALA A 363 -15.95 -0.61 -8.88
N GLY A 364 -15.99 -1.42 -9.92
CA GLY A 364 -16.16 -2.86 -9.80
C GLY A 364 -16.96 -3.49 -10.94
N PRO A 365 -17.17 -4.80 -10.86
CA PRO A 365 -16.77 -5.66 -9.75
C PRO A 365 -15.26 -5.89 -9.69
N SER A 366 -14.76 -6.10 -8.49
CA SER A 366 -13.44 -6.72 -8.21
C SER A 366 -12.22 -6.04 -8.83
N ASN A 367 -12.37 -4.77 -9.25
CA ASN A 367 -11.32 -4.00 -9.88
C ASN A 367 -11.49 -2.50 -9.57
N PRO A 368 -10.49 -1.81 -8.97
CA PRO A 368 -10.59 -0.41 -8.58
C PRO A 368 -10.65 0.58 -9.76
N HIS A 369 -10.22 0.18 -10.94
CA HIS A 369 -10.30 1.01 -12.16
C HIS A 369 -11.45 0.62 -13.11
N ALA A 370 -12.32 -0.31 -12.71
CA ALA A 370 -13.56 -0.61 -13.41
C ALA A 370 -14.66 0.40 -13.04
N HIS A 371 -14.48 1.62 -13.47
CA HIS A 371 -15.37 2.75 -13.21
C HIS A 371 -16.73 2.55 -13.91
N GLN A 372 -17.84 2.70 -13.15
CA GLN A 372 -19.20 2.53 -13.61
C GLN A 372 -20.07 3.67 -13.10
N PRO A 373 -20.54 4.58 -13.95
CA PRO A 373 -21.56 5.56 -13.55
C PRO A 373 -22.79 4.85 -12.98
N THR A 374 -23.35 5.38 -11.91
CA THR A 374 -24.54 4.75 -11.28
C THR A 374 -25.75 4.73 -12.21
N SER A 375 -25.83 5.65 -13.16
CA SER A 375 -26.83 5.66 -14.24
C SER A 375 -26.71 4.50 -15.22
N GLU A 376 -25.53 3.87 -15.34
CA GLU A 376 -25.22 2.82 -16.31
C GLU A 376 -25.15 1.40 -15.69
N LEU A 377 -25.37 1.24 -14.38
CA LEU A 377 -25.23 -0.04 -13.67
C LEU A 377 -26.13 -1.15 -14.22
N ALA A 378 -27.35 -0.80 -14.66
CA ALA A 378 -28.25 -1.77 -15.29
C ALA A 378 -27.71 -2.27 -16.64
N LYS A 379 -27.13 -1.38 -17.44
CA LYS A 379 -26.50 -1.71 -18.72
C LYS A 379 -25.21 -2.52 -18.54
N ALA A 380 -24.48 -2.27 -17.47
CA ALA A 380 -23.31 -3.03 -17.09
C ALA A 380 -23.64 -4.42 -16.49
N GLY A 381 -24.92 -4.74 -16.29
CA GLY A 381 -25.36 -6.00 -15.70
C GLY A 381 -25.13 -6.11 -14.19
N ILE A 382 -24.81 -5.00 -13.54
CA ILE A 382 -24.61 -4.91 -12.08
C ILE A 382 -25.97 -4.75 -11.39
N ALA A 383 -26.72 -3.69 -11.72
CA ALA A 383 -28.12 -3.55 -11.34
C ALA A 383 -29.02 -4.37 -12.30
N GLY A 384 -30.18 -4.78 -11.84
CA GLY A 384 -31.11 -5.53 -12.65
C GLY A 384 -32.32 -6.02 -11.86
N PRO A 385 -33.21 -6.82 -12.46
CA PRO A 385 -34.33 -7.39 -11.75
C PRO A 385 -33.84 -8.24 -10.58
N TRP A 386 -34.45 -8.09 -9.44
CA TRP A 386 -34.17 -8.89 -8.26
C TRP A 386 -35.45 -9.18 -7.48
N GLU A 387 -35.52 -10.31 -6.87
CA GLU A 387 -36.59 -10.74 -6.01
C GLU A 387 -36.02 -11.16 -4.65
N GLN A 388 -36.81 -10.99 -3.62
CA GLN A 388 -36.49 -11.44 -2.28
C GLN A 388 -37.62 -12.33 -1.79
N GLU A 389 -37.28 -13.57 -1.49
CA GLU A 389 -38.18 -14.46 -0.75
C GLU A 389 -38.22 -14.04 0.72
N GLU A 390 -39.40 -14.16 1.34
CA GLU A 390 -39.57 -13.77 2.75
C GLU A 390 -38.62 -14.58 3.65
N GLY A 391 -37.81 -13.88 4.44
CA GLY A 391 -36.84 -14.46 5.36
C GLY A 391 -35.49 -14.87 4.74
N LEU A 392 -35.29 -14.72 3.42
CA LEU A 392 -34.05 -15.04 2.72
C LEU A 392 -33.35 -13.79 2.17
N MET A 393 -32.03 -13.91 1.92
CA MET A 393 -31.29 -12.84 1.24
C MET A 393 -31.59 -12.80 -0.28
N PRO A 394 -31.63 -11.61 -0.90
CA PRO A 394 -31.79 -11.49 -2.35
C PRO A 394 -30.52 -11.87 -3.10
N ASP A 395 -30.64 -12.12 -4.41
CA ASP A 395 -29.48 -12.17 -5.31
C ASP A 395 -28.70 -10.86 -5.26
N GLY A 396 -27.36 -10.94 -5.32
CA GLY A 396 -26.49 -9.78 -5.18
C GLY A 396 -26.50 -9.16 -3.79
N ALA A 397 -26.91 -9.91 -2.74
CA ALA A 397 -26.99 -9.40 -1.39
C ALA A 397 -25.71 -8.67 -0.98
N CYS A 398 -25.86 -7.44 -0.51
CA CYS A 398 -24.78 -6.69 0.12
C CYS A 398 -24.61 -7.19 1.54
N ILE A 399 -23.63 -8.09 1.76
CA ILE A 399 -23.37 -8.70 3.08
C ILE A 399 -22.43 -7.86 3.94
N ILE A 400 -21.64 -6.96 3.32
CA ILE A 400 -20.74 -6.02 3.99
C ILE A 400 -20.94 -4.64 3.38
N ALA A 401 -21.17 -3.65 4.23
CA ALA A 401 -21.17 -2.23 3.90
C ALA A 401 -20.21 -1.50 4.85
N ALA A 402 -19.03 -1.08 4.35
CA ALA A 402 -17.99 -0.54 5.21
C ALA A 402 -17.56 0.87 4.78
N ILE A 403 -17.69 1.82 5.70
CA ILE A 403 -17.01 3.12 5.60
C ILE A 403 -15.64 2.94 6.23
N THR A 404 -14.61 2.88 5.40
CA THR A 404 -13.26 2.50 5.82
C THR A 404 -12.21 3.16 4.93
N SER A 405 -10.93 3.04 5.32
CA SER A 405 -9.77 3.49 4.55
C SER A 405 -9.42 4.97 4.66
N CYS A 406 -8.14 5.22 4.55
CA CYS A 406 -7.55 6.56 4.45
C CYS A 406 -8.05 7.38 3.26
N THR A 407 -8.40 6.74 2.13
CA THR A 407 -8.83 7.43 0.91
C THR A 407 -10.01 8.37 1.16
N ASN A 408 -11.01 7.92 1.90
CA ASN A 408 -12.28 8.62 2.03
C ASN A 408 -12.49 9.25 3.41
N THR A 409 -12.02 8.61 4.48
CA THR A 409 -12.24 9.12 5.85
C THR A 409 -11.39 10.34 6.19
N SER A 410 -10.35 10.61 5.41
CA SER A 410 -9.52 11.82 5.53
C SER A 410 -10.18 13.09 5.00
N ASN A 411 -11.27 12.95 4.22
CA ASN A 411 -12.00 14.07 3.65
C ASN A 411 -13.26 14.36 4.47
N PRO A 412 -13.30 15.48 5.23
CA PRO A 412 -14.47 15.82 6.05
C PRO A 412 -15.78 15.95 5.26
N ARG A 413 -15.71 16.41 4.01
CA ARG A 413 -16.91 16.52 3.16
C ARG A 413 -17.56 15.16 2.90
N ASN A 414 -16.76 14.13 2.61
CA ASN A 414 -17.26 12.77 2.40
C ASN A 414 -17.92 12.21 3.66
N MET A 415 -17.31 12.45 4.81
CA MET A 415 -17.80 11.93 6.08
C MET A 415 -19.08 12.66 6.55
N VAL A 416 -19.13 13.96 6.40
CA VAL A 416 -20.32 14.76 6.72
C VAL A 416 -21.46 14.38 5.77
N ALA A 417 -21.19 14.19 4.48
CA ALA A 417 -22.19 13.71 3.52
C ALA A 417 -22.77 12.34 3.93
N ALA A 418 -21.94 11.40 4.36
CA ALA A 418 -22.41 10.11 4.88
C ALA A 418 -23.29 10.26 6.12
N GLY A 419 -22.91 11.13 7.05
CA GLY A 419 -23.71 11.44 8.23
C GLY A 419 -25.05 12.09 7.91
N LEU A 420 -25.08 12.99 6.92
CA LEU A 420 -26.29 13.65 6.46
C LEU A 420 -27.26 12.72 5.74
N ILE A 421 -26.76 11.82 4.91
CA ILE A 421 -27.61 10.80 4.25
C ILE A 421 -28.21 9.86 5.31
N ALA A 422 -27.44 9.48 6.32
CA ALA A 422 -27.94 8.71 7.45
C ALA A 422 -29.03 9.45 8.23
N ARG A 423 -28.81 10.73 8.54
CA ARG A 423 -29.80 11.58 9.19
C ARG A 423 -31.09 11.67 8.38
N ASN A 424 -30.98 11.93 7.08
CA ASN A 424 -32.13 12.08 6.21
C ASN A 424 -32.90 10.77 6.05
N ALA A 425 -32.21 9.65 5.94
CA ALA A 425 -32.82 8.31 5.89
C ALA A 425 -33.55 7.99 7.21
N ASN A 426 -32.93 8.26 8.37
CA ASN A 426 -33.55 8.05 9.67
C ASN A 426 -34.84 8.87 9.86
N LYS A 427 -34.84 10.14 9.42
CA LYS A 427 -36.04 11.01 9.45
C LYS A 427 -37.20 10.42 8.66
N LEU A 428 -36.93 9.68 7.61
CA LEU A 428 -37.91 9.04 6.74
C LEU A 428 -38.19 7.57 7.14
N GLY A 429 -37.65 7.12 8.27
CA GLY A 429 -37.92 5.78 8.80
C GLY A 429 -37.20 4.65 8.07
N LEU A 430 -36.22 4.95 7.26
CA LEU A 430 -35.40 3.94 6.57
C LEU A 430 -34.40 3.28 7.53
N THR A 431 -34.12 1.99 7.32
CA THR A 431 -33.15 1.22 8.08
C THR A 431 -32.27 0.38 7.14
N ARG A 432 -31.07 0.00 7.62
CA ARG A 432 -30.27 -0.98 6.89
C ARG A 432 -30.92 -2.35 6.88
N LYS A 433 -30.59 -3.18 5.92
CA LYS A 433 -31.07 -4.57 5.89
C LYS A 433 -30.39 -5.43 6.96
N PRO A 434 -31.09 -6.40 7.56
CA PRO A 434 -30.56 -7.18 8.69
C PRO A 434 -29.34 -8.06 8.36
N TRP A 435 -29.17 -8.46 7.10
CA TRP A 435 -28.03 -9.27 6.66
C TRP A 435 -26.76 -8.46 6.39
N VAL A 436 -26.86 -7.13 6.39
CA VAL A 436 -25.71 -6.26 6.09
C VAL A 436 -24.87 -6.08 7.35
N LYS A 437 -23.63 -6.55 7.33
CA LYS A 437 -22.61 -6.21 8.32
C LYS A 437 -22.06 -4.83 7.99
N SER A 438 -22.48 -3.82 8.75
CA SER A 438 -22.04 -2.43 8.58
C SER A 438 -20.96 -2.06 9.56
N SER A 439 -20.07 -1.15 9.17
CA SER A 439 -18.98 -0.66 10.01
C SER A 439 -18.50 0.73 9.62
N LEU A 440 -18.00 1.47 10.61
CA LEU A 440 -17.25 2.71 10.42
C LEU A 440 -15.87 2.53 11.06
N ALA A 441 -14.82 2.61 10.25
CA ALA A 441 -13.43 2.57 10.70
C ALA A 441 -12.70 3.83 10.22
N PRO A 442 -12.78 4.94 10.97
CA PRO A 442 -12.12 6.19 10.57
C PRO A 442 -10.60 6.09 10.64
N GLY A 443 -9.91 6.79 9.75
CA GLY A 443 -8.45 6.86 9.74
C GLY A 443 -7.84 7.73 10.83
N SER A 444 -8.65 8.49 11.57
CA SER A 444 -8.20 9.22 12.77
C SER A 444 -9.36 9.46 13.74
N LYS A 445 -9.02 9.72 15.00
CA LYS A 445 -9.99 10.08 16.05
C LYS A 445 -10.71 11.41 15.78
N THR A 446 -10.08 12.29 15.02
CA THR A 446 -10.64 13.59 14.63
C THR A 446 -11.94 13.44 13.86
N VAL A 447 -12.07 12.40 13.04
CA VAL A 447 -13.29 12.10 12.26
C VAL A 447 -14.48 11.89 13.20
N LYS A 448 -14.32 11.07 14.23
CA LYS A 448 -15.36 10.86 15.24
C LYS A 448 -15.73 12.17 15.94
N MET A 449 -14.71 12.95 16.31
CA MET A 449 -14.92 14.22 17.04
C MET A 449 -15.74 15.23 16.25
N TYR A 450 -15.44 15.45 14.96
CA TYR A 450 -16.23 16.42 14.20
C TYR A 450 -17.60 15.87 13.79
N LEU A 451 -17.77 14.55 13.63
CA LEU A 451 -19.08 13.94 13.43
C LEU A 451 -19.98 14.06 14.69
N GLU A 452 -19.39 13.93 15.89
CA GLU A 452 -20.08 14.17 17.16
C GLU A 452 -20.47 15.65 17.31
N GLU A 453 -19.56 16.58 17.03
CA GLU A 453 -19.83 18.03 17.05
C GLU A 453 -20.96 18.41 16.08
N ALA A 454 -21.04 17.75 14.94
CA ALA A 454 -22.09 17.93 13.93
C ALA A 454 -23.40 17.21 14.27
N ASN A 455 -23.48 16.45 15.38
CA ASN A 455 -24.58 15.55 15.72
C ASN A 455 -24.92 14.52 14.65
N LEU A 456 -23.92 14.06 13.90
CA LEU A 456 -24.07 13.08 12.81
C LEU A 456 -23.63 11.69 13.22
N MET A 457 -22.77 11.54 14.25
CA MET A 457 -22.29 10.22 14.69
C MET A 457 -23.46 9.32 15.13
N THR A 458 -24.38 9.83 15.94
CA THR A 458 -25.57 9.10 16.37
C THR A 458 -26.48 8.68 15.20
N GLU A 459 -26.54 9.49 14.14
CA GLU A 459 -27.34 9.16 12.97
C GLU A 459 -26.74 7.99 12.17
N LEU A 460 -25.41 7.93 12.07
CA LEU A 460 -24.69 6.79 11.50
C LEU A 460 -24.87 5.53 12.35
N GLU A 461 -24.77 5.64 13.66
CA GLU A 461 -24.93 4.52 14.61
C GLU A 461 -26.34 3.89 14.51
N LYS A 462 -27.39 4.69 14.34
CA LYS A 462 -28.76 4.18 14.12
C LYS A 462 -28.88 3.26 12.89
N LEU A 463 -28.06 3.48 11.88
CA LEU A 463 -27.98 2.61 10.69
C LEU A 463 -26.91 1.51 10.82
N GLY A 464 -26.34 1.34 12.02
CA GLY A 464 -25.33 0.32 12.28
C GLY A 464 -23.91 0.68 11.82
N PHE A 465 -23.63 1.95 11.54
CA PHE A 465 -22.30 2.45 11.24
C PHE A 465 -21.63 3.06 12.48
N GLY A 466 -21.61 2.32 13.58
CA GLY A 466 -20.81 2.66 14.75
C GLY A 466 -19.33 2.47 14.49
N VAL A 467 -18.49 3.17 15.26
CA VAL A 467 -17.03 3.04 15.17
C VAL A 467 -16.59 1.67 15.66
N VAL A 468 -15.97 0.89 14.78
CA VAL A 468 -15.46 -0.46 15.08
C VAL A 468 -13.96 -0.46 15.37
N ALA A 469 -13.23 0.52 14.82
CA ALA A 469 -11.79 0.67 14.96
C ALA A 469 -11.34 2.06 14.48
N PHE A 470 -10.15 2.48 14.92
CA PHE A 470 -9.34 3.50 14.25
C PHE A 470 -8.13 2.78 13.63
N ALA A 471 -8.37 2.10 12.52
CA ALA A 471 -7.42 1.19 11.89
C ALA A 471 -7.83 0.88 10.45
N CYS A 472 -6.91 0.34 9.67
CA CYS A 472 -7.19 -0.22 8.35
C CYS A 472 -7.83 -1.62 8.53
N THR A 473 -9.10 -1.75 8.18
CA THR A 473 -9.90 -2.97 8.44
C THR A 473 -10.34 -3.66 7.14
N THR A 474 -11.59 -3.47 6.76
CA THR A 474 -12.25 -4.17 5.63
C THR A 474 -11.46 -4.06 4.31
N CYS A 475 -10.93 -2.89 3.98
CA CYS A 475 -10.14 -2.69 2.76
C CYS A 475 -8.85 -3.55 2.72
N ASN A 476 -8.33 -3.93 3.89
CA ASN A 476 -7.17 -4.82 4.03
C ASN A 476 -7.55 -6.31 4.21
N GLY A 477 -8.83 -6.66 4.07
CA GLY A 477 -9.30 -8.04 4.25
C GLY A 477 -9.58 -8.43 5.70
N MET A 478 -9.59 -7.47 6.62
CA MET A 478 -9.84 -7.67 8.05
C MET A 478 -11.31 -7.39 8.39
N SER A 479 -12.22 -7.91 7.58
CA SER A 479 -13.67 -7.73 7.76
C SER A 479 -14.25 -8.51 8.95
N GLY A 480 -13.50 -9.48 9.48
CA GLY A 480 -13.97 -10.38 10.54
C GLY A 480 -15.05 -11.36 10.08
N ALA A 481 -15.50 -12.21 10.97
CA ALA A 481 -16.51 -13.22 10.68
C ALA A 481 -17.89 -12.60 10.39
N LEU A 482 -18.67 -13.25 9.52
CA LEU A 482 -20.10 -12.97 9.34
C LEU A 482 -20.92 -13.67 10.42
N ASP A 483 -22.19 -13.22 10.59
CA ASP A 483 -23.15 -14.01 11.34
C ASP A 483 -23.22 -15.43 10.75
N PRO A 484 -23.14 -16.48 11.59
CA PRO A 484 -23.14 -17.88 11.13
C PRO A 484 -24.33 -18.25 10.25
N LYS A 485 -25.51 -17.68 10.49
CA LYS A 485 -26.71 -17.95 9.69
C LYS A 485 -26.59 -17.34 8.29
N ILE A 486 -26.01 -16.14 8.21
CA ILE A 486 -25.77 -15.47 6.92
C ILE A 486 -24.71 -16.24 6.13
N ALA A 487 -23.61 -16.62 6.77
CA ALA A 487 -22.57 -17.41 6.13
C ALA A 487 -23.10 -18.76 5.63
N GLN A 488 -23.92 -19.44 6.43
CA GLN A 488 -24.52 -20.73 6.07
C GLN A 488 -25.48 -20.57 4.88
N GLU A 489 -26.35 -19.57 4.87
CA GLU A 489 -27.26 -19.32 3.75
C GLU A 489 -26.52 -19.07 2.43
N ILE A 490 -25.39 -18.32 2.48
CA ILE A 490 -24.56 -18.09 1.29
C ILE A 490 -24.02 -19.42 0.75
N ILE A 491 -23.54 -20.31 1.64
CA ILE A 491 -22.99 -21.60 1.27
C ILE A 491 -24.07 -22.53 0.70
N ASP A 492 -25.19 -22.68 1.40
CA ASP A 492 -26.27 -23.62 1.04
C ASP A 492 -26.93 -23.26 -0.30
N ARG A 493 -27.04 -21.97 -0.61
CA ARG A 493 -27.69 -21.47 -1.83
C ARG A 493 -26.71 -21.13 -2.94
N ASP A 494 -25.39 -21.26 -2.70
CA ASP A 494 -24.34 -20.71 -3.58
C ASP A 494 -24.65 -19.25 -3.99
N LEU A 495 -25.16 -18.48 -3.02
CA LEU A 495 -25.70 -17.15 -3.25
C LEU A 495 -24.66 -16.20 -3.83
N TYR A 496 -25.02 -15.44 -4.86
CA TYR A 496 -24.22 -14.29 -5.31
C TYR A 496 -24.30 -13.18 -4.25
N SER A 497 -23.25 -13.05 -3.48
CA SER A 497 -23.12 -12.09 -2.38
C SER A 497 -22.02 -11.07 -2.68
N THR A 498 -22.19 -9.84 -2.21
CA THR A 498 -21.31 -8.73 -2.53
C THR A 498 -20.92 -7.91 -1.31
N ALA A 499 -19.85 -7.15 -1.45
CA ALA A 499 -19.44 -6.11 -0.50
C ALA A 499 -19.41 -4.75 -1.19
N VAL A 500 -19.84 -3.72 -0.47
CA VAL A 500 -19.72 -2.32 -0.89
C VAL A 500 -18.90 -1.57 0.17
N LEU A 501 -17.81 -0.94 -0.22
CA LEU A 501 -16.94 -0.28 0.72
C LEU A 501 -16.35 1.03 0.15
N SER A 502 -16.10 1.98 1.02
CA SER A 502 -15.41 3.22 0.68
C SER A 502 -13.89 3.09 0.72
N GLY A 503 -13.39 1.93 0.32
CA GLY A 503 -11.97 1.64 0.26
C GLY A 503 -11.29 2.05 -1.05
N ASN A 504 -10.10 1.50 -1.28
CA ASN A 504 -9.30 1.72 -2.49
C ASN A 504 -9.04 0.43 -3.28
N ARG A 505 -9.30 -0.74 -2.71
CA ARG A 505 -9.12 -2.05 -3.35
C ARG A 505 -10.30 -2.97 -3.11
N ASN A 506 -10.70 -3.67 -4.15
CA ASN A 506 -11.85 -4.58 -4.16
C ASN A 506 -11.57 -5.89 -4.91
N PHE A 507 -10.32 -6.32 -4.95
CA PHE A 507 -9.93 -7.56 -5.64
C PHE A 507 -10.67 -8.79 -5.11
N ASP A 508 -10.88 -9.77 -5.95
CA ASP A 508 -11.56 -11.02 -5.59
C ASP A 508 -10.91 -11.72 -4.40
N GLY A 509 -11.75 -12.12 -3.43
CA GLY A 509 -11.33 -12.80 -2.21
C GLY A 509 -10.61 -11.90 -1.19
N ARG A 510 -10.35 -10.63 -1.51
CA ARG A 510 -9.65 -9.72 -0.61
C ARG A 510 -10.52 -9.26 0.55
N ILE A 511 -11.76 -8.89 0.29
CA ILE A 511 -12.63 -8.24 1.29
C ILE A 511 -13.16 -9.24 2.30
N HIS A 512 -13.73 -10.33 1.81
CA HIS A 512 -14.20 -11.44 2.64
C HIS A 512 -14.33 -12.71 1.80
N PRO A 513 -14.04 -13.92 2.33
CA PRO A 513 -14.14 -15.18 1.59
C PRO A 513 -15.53 -15.45 1.00
N HIS A 514 -16.59 -15.01 1.70
CA HIS A 514 -17.97 -15.19 1.26
C HIS A 514 -18.50 -14.07 0.35
N ALA A 515 -17.79 -12.95 0.20
CA ALA A 515 -18.14 -11.94 -0.80
C ALA A 515 -17.56 -12.36 -2.16
N LYS A 516 -18.45 -12.80 -3.06
CA LYS A 516 -18.03 -13.24 -4.41
C LYS A 516 -17.47 -12.08 -5.21
N GLN A 517 -17.99 -10.86 -5.04
CA GLN A 517 -17.49 -9.65 -5.66
C GLN A 517 -17.58 -8.46 -4.70
N ALA A 518 -16.77 -7.44 -4.96
CA ALA A 518 -16.74 -6.23 -4.18
C ALA A 518 -16.73 -4.99 -5.06
N PHE A 519 -17.33 -3.89 -4.53
CA PHE A 519 -17.48 -2.61 -5.22
C PHE A 519 -16.97 -1.47 -4.34
N LEU A 520 -16.23 -0.55 -4.94
CA LEU A 520 -15.82 0.70 -4.29
C LEU A 520 -16.87 1.76 -4.51
N ALA A 521 -17.20 2.51 -3.47
CA ALA A 521 -18.21 3.57 -3.51
C ALA A 521 -17.83 4.70 -2.53
N SER A 522 -18.43 5.87 -2.73
CA SER A 522 -18.33 6.96 -1.75
C SER A 522 -18.97 6.56 -0.40
N PRO A 523 -18.53 7.14 0.73
CA PRO A 523 -19.16 6.90 2.02
C PRO A 523 -20.68 7.09 2.03
N PRO A 524 -21.27 8.14 1.43
CA PRO A 524 -22.72 8.26 1.36
C PRO A 524 -23.38 7.13 0.55
N LEU A 525 -22.78 6.67 -0.54
CA LEU A 525 -23.30 5.52 -1.29
C LEU A 525 -23.21 4.21 -0.53
N VAL A 526 -22.17 4.02 0.28
CA VAL A 526 -22.06 2.84 1.17
C VAL A 526 -23.26 2.79 2.12
N VAL A 527 -23.65 3.91 2.71
CA VAL A 527 -24.85 4.00 3.55
C VAL A 527 -26.11 3.64 2.76
N ALA A 528 -26.26 4.19 1.56
CA ALA A 528 -27.41 3.90 0.70
C ALA A 528 -27.51 2.42 0.33
N TYR A 529 -26.41 1.76 -0.03
CA TYR A 529 -26.39 0.33 -0.33
C TYR A 529 -26.64 -0.57 0.88
N ALA A 530 -26.30 -0.12 2.09
CA ALA A 530 -26.70 -0.81 3.32
C ALA A 530 -28.21 -0.81 3.51
N ILE A 531 -28.87 0.28 3.14
CA ILE A 531 -30.33 0.41 3.17
C ILE A 531 -30.96 -0.43 2.03
N ALA A 532 -30.42 -0.36 0.82
CA ALA A 532 -30.87 -1.15 -0.32
C ALA A 532 -30.71 -2.67 -0.10
N GLY A 533 -29.55 -3.08 0.44
CA GLY A 533 -29.27 -4.47 0.80
C GLY A 533 -28.87 -5.39 -0.35
N THR A 534 -28.82 -4.93 -1.57
CA THR A 534 -28.36 -5.68 -2.75
C THR A 534 -27.72 -4.76 -3.78
N ILE A 535 -26.71 -5.26 -4.48
CA ILE A 535 -26.08 -4.57 -5.60
C ILE A 535 -26.99 -4.53 -6.86
N ARG A 536 -27.99 -5.42 -6.92
CA ARG A 536 -28.99 -5.46 -8.01
C ARG A 536 -29.94 -4.29 -8.01
N PHE A 537 -29.95 -3.52 -6.94
CA PHE A 537 -30.78 -2.32 -6.77
C PHE A 537 -30.35 -1.22 -7.74
N ASP A 538 -31.29 -0.64 -8.51
CA ASP A 538 -31.02 0.56 -9.33
C ASP A 538 -31.03 1.77 -8.40
N ILE A 539 -29.85 2.17 -7.95
CA ILE A 539 -29.66 3.21 -6.93
C ILE A 539 -30.21 4.57 -7.36
N GLU A 540 -30.33 4.81 -8.66
CA GLU A 540 -30.84 6.09 -9.21
C GLU A 540 -32.38 6.11 -9.35
N LYS A 541 -33.04 4.95 -9.40
CA LYS A 541 -34.45 4.86 -9.73
C LYS A 541 -35.30 4.18 -8.68
N ASP A 542 -34.80 3.11 -8.05
CA ASP A 542 -35.61 2.31 -7.17
C ASP A 542 -35.86 3.01 -5.84
N ALA A 543 -36.97 2.72 -5.20
CA ALA A 543 -37.30 3.20 -3.86
C ALA A 543 -36.48 2.42 -2.83
N LEU A 544 -35.67 3.13 -2.03
CA LEU A 544 -34.93 2.57 -0.88
C LEU A 544 -35.85 2.04 0.22
N GLY A 545 -37.05 2.55 0.28
CA GLY A 545 -38.10 2.19 1.21
C GLY A 545 -39.28 3.16 1.11
N TYR A 546 -40.10 3.20 2.14
CA TYR A 546 -41.28 4.04 2.22
C TYR A 546 -41.25 4.86 3.50
N ASP A 547 -41.68 6.11 3.41
CA ASP A 547 -41.81 6.98 4.58
C ASP A 547 -42.97 6.52 5.49
N PRO A 548 -43.17 7.14 6.67
CA PRO A 548 -44.29 6.81 7.56
C PRO A 548 -45.70 7.03 6.93
N ASP A 549 -45.76 7.84 5.91
CA ASP A 549 -47.00 8.12 5.19
C ASP A 549 -47.21 7.19 3.97
N GLY A 550 -46.28 6.27 3.73
CA GLY A 550 -46.32 5.27 2.65
C GLY A 550 -45.80 5.78 1.30
N ASN A 551 -45.16 6.93 1.23
CA ASN A 551 -44.55 7.44 0.01
C ASN A 551 -43.21 6.76 -0.25
N PRO A 552 -42.87 6.45 -1.53
CA PRO A 552 -41.57 5.91 -1.87
C PRO A 552 -40.46 6.93 -1.63
N VAL A 553 -39.35 6.45 -1.00
CA VAL A 553 -38.14 7.25 -0.75
C VAL A 553 -37.02 6.74 -1.64
N THR A 554 -36.50 7.62 -2.48
CA THR A 554 -35.40 7.35 -3.39
C THR A 554 -34.09 7.96 -2.87
N LEU A 555 -32.96 7.64 -3.52
CA LEU A 555 -31.67 8.23 -3.19
C LEU A 555 -31.71 9.78 -3.22
N LYS A 556 -32.41 10.33 -4.18
CA LYS A 556 -32.54 11.78 -4.35
C LYS A 556 -33.19 12.45 -3.12
N ASP A 557 -34.13 11.78 -2.46
CA ASP A 557 -34.84 12.33 -1.31
C ASP A 557 -33.98 12.42 -0.05
N ILE A 558 -32.90 11.61 0.03
CA ILE A 558 -31.99 11.56 1.18
C ILE A 558 -30.61 12.16 0.88
N TRP A 559 -30.30 12.44 -0.39
CA TRP A 559 -28.98 12.98 -0.76
C TRP A 559 -28.84 14.42 -0.25
N PRO A 560 -27.73 14.74 0.47
CA PRO A 560 -27.56 16.06 1.07
C PRO A 560 -27.21 17.13 0.03
N ASP A 561 -27.54 18.38 0.34
CA ASP A 561 -27.14 19.55 -0.43
C ASP A 561 -25.67 19.91 -0.13
N ASP A 562 -24.89 20.29 -1.15
CA ASP A 562 -23.47 20.65 -0.99
C ASP A 562 -23.27 21.86 -0.07
N ALA A 563 -24.19 22.84 -0.12
CA ALA A 563 -24.10 24.01 0.74
C ALA A 563 -24.32 23.65 2.22
N GLU A 564 -25.19 22.67 2.51
CA GLU A 564 -25.37 22.13 3.86
C GLU A 564 -24.10 21.38 4.31
N ILE A 565 -23.50 20.56 3.43
CA ILE A 565 -22.24 19.85 3.72
C ILE A 565 -21.14 20.86 4.09
N ASP A 566 -20.95 21.88 3.26
CA ASP A 566 -19.90 22.91 3.46
C ASP A 566 -20.11 23.71 4.74
N ALA A 567 -21.36 24.08 5.05
CA ALA A 567 -21.70 24.80 6.28
C ALA A 567 -21.38 23.95 7.53
N ILE A 568 -21.71 22.65 7.51
CA ILE A 568 -21.44 21.74 8.64
C ILE A 568 -19.94 21.49 8.77
N VAL A 569 -19.21 21.25 7.70
CA VAL A 569 -17.75 21.09 7.74
C VAL A 569 -17.11 22.32 8.37
N LYS A 570 -17.47 23.51 7.90
CA LYS A 570 -16.93 24.76 8.46
C LYS A 570 -17.25 24.96 9.93
N ALA A 571 -18.42 24.55 10.37
CA ALA A 571 -18.84 24.71 11.77
C ALA A 571 -18.24 23.64 12.70
N SER A 572 -18.00 22.43 12.22
CA SER A 572 -17.73 21.25 13.03
C SER A 572 -16.28 20.78 13.03
N VAL A 573 -15.51 21.07 11.96
CA VAL A 573 -14.10 20.70 11.88
C VAL A 573 -13.24 21.82 12.43
N LYS A 574 -12.52 21.57 13.54
CA LYS A 574 -11.81 22.59 14.29
C LYS A 574 -10.36 22.19 14.59
N PRO A 575 -9.39 23.12 14.56
CA PRO A 575 -7.99 22.84 14.88
C PRO A 575 -7.77 22.19 16.26
N GLU A 576 -8.60 22.52 17.22
CA GLU A 576 -8.53 22.00 18.60
C GLU A 576 -8.74 20.48 18.66
N GLN A 577 -9.55 19.91 17.76
CA GLN A 577 -9.79 18.48 17.65
C GLN A 577 -8.50 17.75 17.25
N PHE A 578 -7.76 18.31 16.29
CA PHE A 578 -6.47 17.76 15.85
C PHE A 578 -5.39 17.92 16.94
N ARG A 579 -5.31 19.09 17.59
CA ARG A 579 -4.37 19.30 18.69
C ARG A 579 -4.64 18.35 19.86
N SER A 580 -5.90 18.21 20.28
CA SER A 580 -6.27 17.31 21.39
C SER A 580 -6.02 15.83 21.06
N THR A 581 -6.10 15.44 19.78
CA THR A 581 -5.79 14.09 19.33
C THR A 581 -4.28 13.85 19.29
N TYR A 582 -3.52 14.76 18.65
CA TYR A 582 -2.14 14.47 18.29
C TYR A 582 -1.09 14.92 19.30
N ILE A 583 -1.32 15.97 20.09
CA ILE A 583 -0.35 16.39 21.10
C ILE A 583 -0.08 15.26 22.11
N PRO A 584 -1.10 14.64 22.75
CA PRO A 584 -0.85 13.54 23.68
C PRO A 584 -0.23 12.30 23.00
N MET A 585 -0.61 12.02 21.75
CA MET A 585 -0.13 10.86 21.00
C MET A 585 1.38 10.92 20.78
N PHE A 586 1.91 12.09 20.41
CA PHE A 586 3.34 12.24 20.14
C PHE A 586 4.16 12.54 21.41
N ASP A 587 3.57 13.15 22.44
CA ASP A 587 4.24 13.37 23.73
C ASP A 587 4.53 12.05 24.47
N VAL A 588 3.64 11.07 24.35
CA VAL A 588 3.85 9.72 24.91
C VAL A 588 5.05 9.01 24.28
N THR A 589 5.33 9.26 23.00
CA THR A 589 6.47 8.65 22.29
C THR A 589 7.81 9.25 22.71
N LYS A 590 7.84 10.47 23.25
CA LYS A 590 9.05 11.20 23.66
C LYS A 590 9.50 10.95 25.10
N LYS A 591 8.77 10.18 25.89
CA LYS A 591 9.18 9.86 27.27
C LYS A 591 10.49 9.07 27.24
N GLU A 592 11.51 9.55 27.95
CA GLU A 592 12.75 8.82 28.19
C GLU A 592 12.41 7.47 28.84
N GLN A 593 12.56 6.41 28.05
CA GLN A 593 12.48 5.03 28.55
C GLN A 593 13.90 4.49 28.73
N ALA A 594 14.09 3.65 29.73
CA ALA A 594 15.35 2.95 29.90
C ALA A 594 15.68 2.14 28.62
N LYS A 595 16.91 2.26 28.13
CA LYS A 595 17.36 1.50 26.94
C LYS A 595 17.26 0.01 27.22
N SER A 596 16.59 -0.71 26.33
CA SER A 596 16.53 -2.18 26.36
C SER A 596 17.84 -2.80 25.90
N ASN A 597 17.98 -4.11 26.14
CA ASN A 597 19.07 -4.90 25.54
C ASN A 597 19.04 -4.70 24.00
N PRO A 598 20.18 -4.43 23.37
CA PRO A 598 20.25 -4.28 21.91
C PRO A 598 19.88 -5.55 21.13
N LEU A 599 20.01 -6.73 21.75
CA LEU A 599 19.58 -8.01 21.19
C LEU A 599 18.17 -8.37 21.72
N TYR A 600 17.30 -8.81 20.85
CA TYR A 600 15.97 -9.28 21.21
C TYR A 600 16.05 -10.68 21.82
N ASP A 601 15.24 -10.93 22.84
CA ASP A 601 15.10 -12.25 23.44
C ASP A 601 14.10 -13.08 22.65
N TRP A 602 14.60 -13.79 21.63
CA TRP A 602 13.77 -14.60 20.72
C TRP A 602 13.09 -15.75 21.45
N ARG A 603 11.77 -15.82 21.29
CA ARG A 603 10.94 -16.88 21.89
C ARG A 603 10.72 -18.00 20.87
N PRO A 604 11.32 -19.20 21.04
CA PRO A 604 11.20 -20.30 20.06
C PRO A 604 9.77 -20.79 19.82
N GLN A 605 8.88 -20.60 20.81
CA GLN A 605 7.46 -20.97 20.72
C GLN A 605 6.58 -19.92 20.05
N SER A 606 7.09 -18.71 19.80
CA SER A 606 6.32 -17.64 19.15
C SER A 606 5.92 -18.06 17.74
N THR A 607 4.66 -17.80 17.40
CA THR A 607 4.12 -17.92 16.04
C THR A 607 4.02 -16.57 15.34
N TYR A 608 4.48 -15.49 15.98
CA TYR A 608 4.44 -14.13 15.46
C TYR A 608 5.83 -13.53 15.21
N ILE A 609 6.80 -13.82 16.09
CA ILE A 609 8.14 -13.21 16.07
C ILE A 609 9.20 -14.30 16.20
N ARG A 610 9.93 -14.53 15.13
CA ARG A 610 11.06 -15.47 15.09
C ARG A 610 12.29 -14.82 14.51
N ARG A 611 13.46 -15.31 14.98
CA ARG A 611 14.72 -14.90 14.40
C ARG A 611 14.79 -15.27 12.91
N PRO A 612 15.03 -14.29 12.02
CA PRO A 612 15.09 -14.55 10.58
C PRO A 612 16.27 -15.45 10.18
N PRO A 613 16.11 -16.33 9.18
CA PRO A 613 17.15 -17.26 8.76
C PRO A 613 18.10 -16.71 7.68
N TYR A 614 18.00 -15.45 7.28
CA TYR A 614 18.58 -14.91 6.05
C TYR A 614 20.12 -14.86 6.02
N TRP A 615 20.78 -14.98 7.15
CA TRP A 615 22.25 -14.95 7.24
C TRP A 615 22.87 -16.34 7.42
N GLU A 616 22.11 -17.41 7.18
CA GLU A 616 22.52 -18.79 7.45
C GLU A 616 22.39 -19.67 6.19
N GLY A 617 23.32 -20.62 6.02
CA GLY A 617 23.25 -21.68 5.03
C GLY A 617 23.32 -21.21 3.57
N GLY A 618 22.50 -21.81 2.73
CA GLY A 618 22.44 -21.56 1.27
C GLY A 618 21.82 -20.24 0.86
N MET A 619 21.46 -19.37 1.83
CA MET A 619 20.92 -18.04 1.54
C MET A 619 21.98 -16.97 1.35
N VAL A 620 23.26 -17.34 1.44
CA VAL A 620 24.39 -16.40 1.34
C VAL A 620 25.12 -16.62 0.01
N GLY A 621 25.35 -15.53 -0.71
CA GLY A 621 26.14 -15.52 -1.94
C GLY A 621 25.30 -15.59 -3.23
N GLU A 622 26.00 -15.49 -4.35
CA GLU A 622 25.42 -15.53 -5.70
C GLU A 622 24.94 -16.95 -6.05
N LYS A 623 23.79 -17.06 -6.69
CA LYS A 623 23.20 -18.32 -7.12
C LYS A 623 23.83 -18.80 -8.43
N LEU A 624 23.91 -20.13 -8.60
CA LEU A 624 24.49 -20.74 -9.82
C LEU A 624 23.54 -20.73 -11.02
N LEU A 625 22.23 -20.61 -10.81
CA LEU A 625 21.18 -20.61 -11.82
C LEU A 625 21.25 -21.83 -12.77
N LYS A 626 21.49 -23.02 -12.21
CA LYS A 626 21.63 -24.28 -12.98
C LYS A 626 20.73 -25.37 -12.44
N GLY A 627 20.20 -26.20 -13.36
CA GLY A 627 19.37 -27.34 -13.02
C GLY A 627 18.07 -26.97 -12.29
N MET A 628 17.56 -25.76 -12.51
CA MET A 628 16.36 -25.27 -11.86
C MET A 628 15.13 -25.98 -12.41
N ARG A 629 14.24 -26.42 -11.51
CA ARG A 629 12.91 -26.95 -11.86
C ARG A 629 11.82 -25.93 -11.64
N PRO A 630 10.79 -25.88 -12.50
CA PRO A 630 9.64 -25.02 -12.27
C PRO A 630 8.88 -25.43 -11.00
N LEU A 631 8.71 -24.48 -10.07
CA LEU A 631 7.74 -24.62 -8.98
C LEU A 631 6.33 -24.29 -9.46
N ALA A 632 6.21 -23.32 -10.32
CA ALA A 632 4.95 -22.86 -10.89
C ALA A 632 5.15 -22.26 -12.28
N VAL A 633 4.14 -22.44 -13.13
CA VAL A 633 3.93 -21.73 -14.39
C VAL A 633 2.63 -20.93 -14.22
N LEU A 634 2.72 -19.61 -14.21
CA LEU A 634 1.66 -18.72 -13.73
C LEU A 634 1.09 -17.87 -14.86
N PRO A 635 -0.23 -17.59 -14.85
CA PRO A 635 -0.86 -16.72 -15.82
C PRO A 635 -0.45 -15.24 -15.66
N ASP A 636 -1.01 -14.38 -16.49
CA ASP A 636 -0.88 -12.92 -16.36
C ASP A 636 -1.57 -12.39 -15.10
N ASN A 637 -1.22 -11.17 -14.68
CA ASN A 637 -1.85 -10.45 -13.58
C ASN A 637 -1.78 -11.17 -12.22
N ILE A 638 -0.71 -11.87 -11.95
CA ILE A 638 -0.45 -12.44 -10.63
C ILE A 638 -0.16 -11.32 -9.64
N THR A 639 -0.99 -11.24 -8.60
CA THR A 639 -0.87 -10.23 -7.55
C THR A 639 -0.07 -10.74 -6.35
N THR A 640 0.40 -9.83 -5.52
CA THR A 640 1.02 -10.19 -4.23
C THR A 640 0.08 -10.92 -3.28
N ASP A 641 -1.25 -10.83 -3.48
CA ASP A 641 -2.24 -11.65 -2.76
C ASP A 641 -2.22 -13.12 -3.21
N HIS A 642 -1.88 -13.42 -4.45
CA HIS A 642 -1.63 -14.78 -4.90
C HIS A 642 -0.32 -15.33 -4.35
N LEU A 643 0.71 -14.48 -4.27
CA LEU A 643 2.06 -14.86 -3.85
C LEU A 643 2.18 -15.04 -2.34
N SER A 644 1.57 -14.14 -1.57
CA SER A 644 1.60 -14.12 -0.11
C SER A 644 0.32 -13.46 0.42
N PRO A 645 -0.74 -14.22 0.69
CA PRO A 645 -2.02 -13.68 1.14
C PRO A 645 -1.91 -12.94 2.48
N SER A 646 -2.88 -12.06 2.75
CA SER A 646 -2.96 -11.28 3.99
C SER A 646 -4.17 -11.63 4.86
N ASN A 647 -5.17 -12.31 4.28
CA ASN A 647 -6.46 -12.62 4.91
C ASN A 647 -6.35 -13.64 6.05
N ALA A 648 -7.49 -13.99 6.63
CA ALA A 648 -7.60 -14.97 7.71
C ALA A 648 -6.98 -16.33 7.32
N ILE A 649 -6.30 -16.95 8.28
CA ILE A 649 -5.73 -18.29 8.14
C ILE A 649 -6.83 -19.32 8.42
N LEU A 650 -7.05 -20.24 7.50
CA LEU A 650 -8.01 -21.32 7.65
C LEU A 650 -7.34 -22.58 8.20
N MET A 651 -8.09 -23.39 8.94
CA MET A 651 -7.60 -24.62 9.56
C MET A 651 -7.02 -25.62 8.55
N ASP A 652 -7.61 -25.74 7.38
CA ASP A 652 -7.21 -26.65 6.31
C ASP A 652 -6.04 -26.15 5.45
N SER A 653 -5.48 -24.98 5.80
CA SER A 653 -4.27 -24.47 5.17
C SER A 653 -2.99 -25.01 5.83
N ALA A 654 -1.88 -25.03 5.11
CA ALA A 654 -0.58 -25.42 5.67
C ALA A 654 -0.16 -24.58 6.88
N SER A 655 -0.47 -23.30 6.87
CA SER A 655 -0.22 -22.40 8.01
C SER A 655 -1.17 -22.71 9.17
N GLY A 656 -2.45 -22.98 8.91
CA GLY A 656 -3.42 -23.37 9.94
C GLY A 656 -3.04 -24.66 10.65
N GLU A 657 -2.66 -25.68 9.89
CA GLU A 657 -2.15 -26.94 10.45
C GLU A 657 -0.89 -26.73 11.31
N TYR A 658 0.01 -25.84 10.88
CA TYR A 658 1.20 -25.49 11.65
C TYR A 658 0.83 -24.77 12.94
N LEU A 659 -0.04 -23.76 12.91
CA LEU A 659 -0.48 -23.02 14.10
C LEU A 659 -1.19 -23.95 15.08
N HIS A 660 -2.04 -24.85 14.58
CA HIS A 660 -2.71 -25.84 15.42
C HIS A 660 -1.69 -26.77 16.13
N LYS A 661 -0.68 -27.25 15.42
CA LYS A 661 0.43 -28.01 16.01
C LYS A 661 1.23 -27.23 17.05
N MET A 662 1.32 -25.91 16.92
CA MET A 662 1.93 -25.02 17.89
C MET A 662 1.02 -24.72 19.09
N GLY A 663 -0.20 -25.25 19.12
CA GLY A 663 -1.16 -25.10 20.22
C GLY A 663 -2.00 -23.83 20.17
N VAL A 664 -2.04 -23.13 19.02
CA VAL A 664 -2.91 -21.97 18.83
C VAL A 664 -4.32 -22.46 18.51
N PRO A 665 -5.37 -22.02 19.24
CA PRO A 665 -6.75 -22.35 18.91
C PRO A 665 -7.19 -21.67 17.62
N GLU A 666 -8.13 -22.28 16.89
CA GLU A 666 -8.56 -21.81 15.56
C GLU A 666 -9.09 -20.38 15.58
N GLU A 667 -9.84 -20.01 16.60
CA GLU A 667 -10.36 -18.64 16.78
C GLU A 667 -9.26 -17.57 16.93
N ASP A 668 -8.03 -17.99 17.22
CA ASP A 668 -6.88 -17.11 17.41
C ASP A 668 -5.83 -17.23 16.29
N PHE A 669 -6.14 -17.93 15.20
CA PHE A 669 -5.23 -18.02 14.05
C PHE A 669 -4.95 -16.66 13.43
N ASN A 670 -5.86 -15.70 13.60
CA ASN A 670 -5.69 -14.35 13.06
C ASN A 670 -5.48 -14.38 11.53
N SER A 671 -4.61 -13.58 11.00
CA SER A 671 -4.37 -13.47 9.56
C SER A 671 -2.93 -13.78 9.18
N TYR A 672 -2.70 -14.15 7.92
CA TYR A 672 -1.36 -14.30 7.38
C TYR A 672 -0.51 -13.01 7.57
N ALA A 673 -1.14 -11.85 7.43
CA ALA A 673 -0.47 -10.57 7.60
C ALA A 673 0.19 -10.42 8.96
N THR A 674 -0.49 -10.80 10.04
CA THR A 674 -0.02 -10.65 11.41
C THR A 674 1.12 -11.61 11.79
N HIS A 675 1.25 -12.74 11.07
CA HIS A 675 2.30 -13.75 11.31
C HIS A 675 3.57 -13.59 10.45
N ARG A 676 3.72 -12.48 9.73
CA ARG A 676 4.89 -12.26 8.87
C ARG A 676 6.21 -12.08 9.60
N GLY A 677 6.21 -11.84 10.90
CA GLY A 677 7.40 -11.90 11.75
C GLY A 677 7.83 -13.31 12.12
N ASP A 678 7.00 -14.33 11.86
CA ASP A 678 7.35 -15.76 11.97
C ASP A 678 7.57 -16.35 10.57
N HIS A 679 8.81 -16.56 10.21
CA HIS A 679 9.16 -17.13 8.89
C HIS A 679 8.60 -18.54 8.67
N LEU A 680 8.33 -19.31 9.71
CA LEU A 680 7.74 -20.65 9.59
C LEU A 680 6.27 -20.62 9.18
N THR A 681 5.50 -19.67 9.70
CA THR A 681 4.11 -19.43 9.25
C THR A 681 4.11 -18.77 7.87
N ALA A 682 4.92 -17.73 7.68
CA ALA A 682 4.92 -16.93 6.47
C ALA A 682 5.42 -17.69 5.22
N GLN A 683 6.39 -18.59 5.35
CA GLN A 683 6.82 -19.43 4.21
C GLN A 683 5.74 -20.41 3.77
N ARG A 684 4.88 -20.89 4.70
CA ARG A 684 3.72 -21.74 4.39
C ARG A 684 2.60 -20.99 3.68
N ALA A 685 2.62 -19.66 3.75
CA ALA A 685 1.73 -18.78 3.02
C ALA A 685 2.14 -18.60 1.54
N THR A 686 3.34 -19.06 1.15
CA THR A 686 3.84 -18.92 -0.22
C THR A 686 2.91 -19.64 -1.20
N PHE A 687 2.26 -18.88 -2.09
CA PHE A 687 1.23 -19.37 -3.02
C PHE A 687 0.03 -20.04 -2.35
N ALA A 688 -0.28 -19.72 -1.09
CA ALA A 688 -1.37 -20.38 -0.36
C ALA A 688 -2.77 -19.92 -0.78
N ASN A 689 -2.88 -18.95 -1.68
CA ASN A 689 -4.17 -18.44 -2.12
C ASN A 689 -4.95 -19.52 -2.89
N PRO A 690 -6.18 -19.91 -2.46
CA PRO A 690 -6.98 -20.93 -3.13
C PRO A 690 -7.47 -20.54 -4.53
N LYS A 691 -7.35 -19.26 -4.90
CA LYS A 691 -7.71 -18.76 -6.24
C LYS A 691 -6.54 -18.82 -7.25
N LEU A 692 -5.39 -19.31 -6.85
CA LEU A 692 -4.24 -19.47 -7.72
C LEU A 692 -4.53 -20.46 -8.86
N PHE A 693 -3.99 -20.16 -10.04
CA PHE A 693 -3.91 -21.09 -11.16
C PHE A 693 -2.44 -21.39 -11.45
N ASN A 694 -2.01 -22.61 -11.22
CA ASN A 694 -0.70 -23.10 -11.67
C ASN A 694 -0.90 -23.93 -12.93
N GLU A 695 -0.47 -23.46 -14.09
CA GLU A 695 -0.70 -24.09 -15.39
C GLU A 695 -0.05 -25.47 -15.50
N MET A 696 0.87 -25.83 -14.58
CA MET A 696 1.43 -27.19 -14.47
C MET A 696 0.41 -28.21 -13.95
N VAL A 697 -0.67 -27.75 -13.31
CA VAL A 697 -1.65 -28.61 -12.66
C VAL A 697 -2.96 -28.59 -13.44
N ARG A 698 -3.30 -29.74 -14.06
CA ARG A 698 -4.48 -29.87 -14.91
C ARG A 698 -5.36 -31.01 -14.44
N ASP A 699 -6.66 -30.91 -14.72
CA ASP A 699 -7.62 -31.98 -14.51
C ASP A 699 -7.55 -33.03 -15.64
N GLU A 700 -8.38 -34.06 -15.55
CA GLU A 700 -8.46 -35.15 -16.53
C GLU A 700 -8.86 -34.69 -17.94
N ASN A 701 -9.46 -33.50 -18.04
CA ASN A 701 -9.86 -32.88 -19.32
C ASN A 701 -8.79 -31.90 -19.85
N GLY A 702 -7.65 -31.79 -19.18
CA GLY A 702 -6.58 -30.86 -19.54
C GLY A 702 -6.80 -29.41 -19.13
N LYS A 703 -7.88 -29.10 -18.36
CA LYS A 703 -8.14 -27.75 -17.85
C LYS A 703 -7.28 -27.49 -16.61
N VAL A 704 -6.71 -26.27 -16.52
CA VAL A 704 -5.95 -25.86 -15.34
C VAL A 704 -6.83 -25.86 -14.11
N LYS A 705 -6.38 -26.52 -13.04
CA LYS A 705 -7.09 -26.55 -11.75
C LYS A 705 -6.81 -25.29 -10.95
N GLN A 706 -7.86 -24.73 -10.36
CA GLN A 706 -7.73 -23.66 -9.39
C GLN A 706 -7.35 -24.24 -8.03
N GLY A 707 -6.45 -23.55 -7.31
CA GLY A 707 -6.05 -23.88 -5.96
C GLY A 707 -4.57 -23.66 -5.71
N SER A 708 -4.18 -23.73 -4.46
CA SER A 708 -2.77 -23.71 -4.02
C SER A 708 -2.13 -25.08 -4.28
N LEU A 709 -1.89 -25.38 -5.56
CA LEU A 709 -1.43 -26.70 -6.02
C LEU A 709 -0.11 -26.58 -6.81
N ALA A 710 0.72 -27.62 -6.71
CA ALA A 710 1.93 -27.77 -7.51
C ALA A 710 2.11 -29.21 -7.94
N ARG A 711 3.00 -29.44 -8.91
CA ARG A 711 3.37 -30.76 -9.39
C ARG A 711 4.85 -30.99 -9.14
N ILE A 712 5.14 -32.01 -8.36
CA ILE A 712 6.52 -32.40 -8.02
C ILE A 712 7.11 -33.19 -9.19
N GLU A 713 8.22 -32.70 -9.73
CA GLU A 713 8.96 -33.36 -10.82
C GLU A 713 10.25 -34.03 -10.28
N PRO A 714 10.71 -35.15 -10.91
CA PRO A 714 10.20 -35.75 -12.16
C PRO A 714 9.03 -36.74 -11.97
N GLU A 715 8.53 -36.93 -10.74
CA GLU A 715 7.49 -37.94 -10.46
C GLU A 715 6.11 -37.56 -11.01
N GLY A 716 5.87 -36.31 -11.38
CA GLY A 716 4.59 -35.81 -11.85
C GLY A 716 3.48 -35.82 -10.76
N LYS A 717 3.85 -35.86 -9.49
CA LYS A 717 2.91 -35.94 -8.37
C LYS A 717 2.30 -34.57 -8.06
N VAL A 718 0.98 -34.46 -8.16
CA VAL A 718 0.24 -33.25 -7.76
C VAL A 718 -0.01 -33.24 -6.25
N THR A 719 0.35 -32.11 -5.61
CA THR A 719 0.16 -31.89 -4.14
C THR A 719 -0.28 -30.45 -3.88
N ARG A 720 -0.59 -30.14 -2.61
CA ARG A 720 -0.63 -28.73 -2.18
C ARG A 720 0.74 -28.09 -2.44
N MET A 721 0.74 -26.78 -2.68
CA MET A 721 1.97 -26.03 -2.94
C MET A 721 3.01 -26.22 -1.83
N TRP A 722 2.58 -26.17 -0.56
CA TRP A 722 3.51 -26.30 0.57
C TRP A 722 4.24 -27.65 0.60
N GLU A 723 3.56 -28.78 0.36
CA GLU A 723 4.21 -30.10 0.33
C GLU A 723 5.23 -30.18 -0.83
N ALA A 724 4.96 -29.55 -1.96
CA ALA A 724 5.93 -29.48 -3.06
C ALA A 724 7.15 -28.66 -2.66
N ILE A 725 6.94 -27.48 -2.03
CA ILE A 725 8.04 -26.65 -1.54
C ILE A 725 8.88 -27.42 -0.52
N GLU A 726 8.26 -28.04 0.47
CA GLU A 726 8.94 -28.83 1.51
C GLU A 726 9.75 -29.97 0.90
N THR A 727 9.18 -30.71 -0.05
CA THR A 727 9.89 -31.77 -0.78
C THR A 727 11.12 -31.25 -1.52
N TYR A 728 11.00 -30.12 -2.22
CA TYR A 728 12.12 -29.52 -2.96
C TYR A 728 13.18 -28.93 -2.01
N MET A 729 12.78 -28.37 -0.86
CA MET A 729 13.73 -27.92 0.18
C MET A 729 14.53 -29.10 0.73
N GLU A 730 13.90 -30.25 1.04
CA GLU A 730 14.58 -31.46 1.50
C GLU A 730 15.57 -31.99 0.47
N ARG A 731 15.23 -31.92 -0.82
CA ARG A 731 16.10 -32.31 -1.95
C ARG A 731 17.20 -31.29 -2.25
N LYS A 732 17.14 -30.09 -1.68
CA LYS A 732 17.98 -28.93 -2.06
C LYS A 732 17.91 -28.64 -3.56
N GLN A 733 16.74 -28.80 -4.16
CA GLN A 733 16.49 -28.61 -5.58
C GLN A 733 16.36 -27.12 -5.88
N PRO A 734 17.21 -26.53 -6.75
CA PRO A 734 17.03 -25.17 -7.23
C PRO A 734 15.71 -25.04 -8.02
N LEU A 735 14.99 -23.96 -7.80
CA LEU A 735 13.69 -23.73 -8.41
C LEU A 735 13.68 -22.48 -9.28
N ILE A 736 12.77 -22.47 -10.25
CA ILE A 736 12.42 -21.32 -11.07
C ILE A 736 10.91 -21.16 -11.13
N ILE A 737 10.45 -19.92 -11.31
CA ILE A 737 9.05 -19.61 -11.61
C ILE A 737 8.97 -19.00 -12.99
N ILE A 738 8.00 -19.44 -13.77
CA ILE A 738 7.69 -18.87 -15.08
C ILE A 738 6.35 -18.16 -14.96
N ALA A 739 6.25 -16.91 -15.42
CA ALA A 739 5.03 -16.11 -15.25
C ALA A 739 4.71 -15.29 -16.50
N GLY A 740 3.47 -14.85 -16.58
CA GLY A 740 2.99 -13.96 -17.63
C GLY A 740 3.29 -12.49 -17.38
N ALA A 741 2.46 -11.62 -17.95
CA ALA A 741 2.57 -10.17 -17.83
C ALA A 741 2.14 -9.67 -16.44
N ASP A 742 2.63 -8.50 -16.06
CA ASP A 742 2.25 -7.76 -14.86
C ASP A 742 2.40 -8.57 -13.55
N TYR A 743 3.51 -9.31 -13.44
CA TYR A 743 3.80 -10.16 -12.29
C TYR A 743 4.10 -9.33 -11.02
N GLY A 744 3.38 -9.60 -9.96
CA GLY A 744 3.59 -9.00 -8.64
C GLY A 744 2.80 -7.71 -8.36
N GLN A 745 1.68 -7.50 -9.07
CA GLN A 745 0.78 -6.37 -8.81
C GLN A 745 0.25 -6.35 -7.37
N GLY A 746 -0.21 -5.19 -6.92
CA GLY A 746 -0.92 -5.03 -5.65
C GLY A 746 -0.06 -4.46 -4.54
N SER A 747 -0.16 -5.03 -3.33
CA SER A 747 0.52 -4.51 -2.14
C SER A 747 2.03 -4.70 -2.18
N SER A 748 2.76 -3.82 -1.48
CA SER A 748 4.23 -3.81 -1.42
C SER A 748 4.84 -4.89 -0.51
N ARG A 749 4.36 -6.13 -0.61
CA ARG A 749 4.73 -7.23 0.30
C ARG A 749 6.09 -7.82 -0.06
N ASP A 750 7.07 -7.62 0.81
CA ASP A 750 8.38 -8.27 0.72
C ASP A 750 8.30 -9.79 0.91
N TRP A 751 7.34 -10.30 1.67
CA TRP A 751 7.12 -11.75 1.81
C TRP A 751 6.72 -12.48 0.53
N ALA A 752 6.19 -11.76 -0.47
CA ALA A 752 6.03 -12.33 -1.81
C ALA A 752 7.38 -12.73 -2.45
N ALA A 753 8.47 -12.08 -2.07
CA ALA A 753 9.84 -12.41 -2.47
C ALA A 753 10.56 -13.29 -1.43
N LYS A 754 10.41 -13.01 -0.13
CA LYS A 754 11.01 -13.80 0.96
C LYS A 754 10.55 -15.25 0.91
N GLY A 755 9.27 -15.50 0.71
CA GLY A 755 8.70 -16.84 0.64
C GLY A 755 9.29 -17.69 -0.50
N VAL A 756 9.40 -17.14 -1.69
CA VAL A 756 9.99 -17.85 -2.85
C VAL A 756 11.49 -18.05 -2.68
N ALA A 757 12.20 -17.07 -2.11
CA ALA A 757 13.62 -17.21 -1.80
C ALA A 757 13.86 -18.35 -0.79
N LEU A 758 13.06 -18.42 0.28
CA LEU A 758 13.13 -19.51 1.28
C LEU A 758 12.75 -20.86 0.68
N ALA A 759 11.88 -20.92 -0.31
CA ALA A 759 11.51 -22.14 -1.02
C ALA A 759 12.64 -22.68 -1.93
N GLY A 760 13.68 -21.88 -2.19
CA GLY A 760 14.79 -22.25 -3.07
C GLY A 760 14.63 -21.78 -4.53
N VAL A 761 13.75 -20.81 -4.77
CA VAL A 761 13.62 -20.16 -6.08
C VAL A 761 14.85 -19.26 -6.31
N GLU A 762 15.58 -19.54 -7.37
CA GLU A 762 16.79 -18.78 -7.74
C GLU A 762 16.53 -17.72 -8.79
N ALA A 763 15.56 -17.96 -9.66
CA ALA A 763 15.16 -17.03 -10.72
C ALA A 763 13.64 -17.04 -10.97
N ILE A 764 13.12 -15.92 -11.43
CA ILE A 764 11.77 -15.80 -11.95
C ILE A 764 11.84 -15.21 -13.35
N VAL A 765 11.22 -15.85 -14.33
CA VAL A 765 11.12 -15.35 -15.71
C VAL A 765 9.68 -14.95 -15.97
N ALA A 766 9.45 -13.69 -16.29
CA ALA A 766 8.11 -13.15 -16.56
C ALA A 766 8.09 -12.31 -17.84
N GLU A 767 6.90 -12.10 -18.39
CA GLU A 767 6.71 -11.18 -19.50
C GLU A 767 6.83 -9.72 -19.07
N GLY A 768 6.55 -9.42 -17.77
CA GLY A 768 6.72 -8.11 -17.14
C GLY A 768 6.58 -8.17 -15.62
N PHE A 769 7.21 -7.24 -14.92
CA PHE A 769 7.20 -7.15 -13.46
C PHE A 769 6.64 -5.82 -12.99
N GLU A 770 5.87 -5.86 -11.91
CA GLU A 770 5.58 -4.67 -11.12
C GLU A 770 6.83 -4.19 -10.35
N ARG A 771 7.02 -2.89 -10.28
CA ARG A 771 8.24 -2.26 -9.76
C ARG A 771 8.64 -2.73 -8.37
N ILE A 772 7.72 -2.62 -7.41
CA ILE A 772 8.02 -2.92 -6.00
C ILE A 772 8.37 -4.40 -5.83
N HIS A 773 7.61 -5.29 -6.46
CA HIS A 773 7.86 -6.73 -6.36
C HIS A 773 9.19 -7.12 -6.99
N ARG A 774 9.54 -6.56 -8.16
CA ARG A 774 10.85 -6.75 -8.78
C ARG A 774 11.99 -6.34 -7.83
N THR A 775 11.88 -5.16 -7.20
CA THR A 775 12.87 -4.67 -6.23
C THR A 775 12.98 -5.61 -5.03
N ASN A 776 11.87 -6.13 -4.52
CA ASN A 776 11.89 -7.11 -3.43
C ASN A 776 12.57 -8.43 -3.84
N LEU A 777 12.38 -8.90 -5.06
CA LEU A 777 13.08 -10.09 -5.58
C LEU A 777 14.59 -9.87 -5.59
N VAL A 778 15.05 -8.75 -6.11
CA VAL A 778 16.47 -8.35 -6.08
C VAL A 778 17.00 -8.30 -4.66
N GLY A 779 16.24 -7.69 -3.75
CA GLY A 779 16.56 -7.58 -2.32
C GLY A 779 16.75 -8.94 -1.64
N MET A 780 16.08 -9.98 -2.13
CA MET A 780 16.20 -11.36 -1.64
C MET A 780 17.17 -12.23 -2.44
N GLY A 781 17.92 -11.66 -3.37
CA GLY A 781 18.87 -12.42 -4.20
C GLY A 781 18.19 -13.37 -5.19
N VAL A 782 16.95 -13.10 -5.57
CA VAL A 782 16.24 -13.83 -6.62
C VAL A 782 16.39 -13.07 -7.93
N MET A 783 16.88 -13.74 -8.99
CA MET A 783 17.13 -13.12 -10.29
C MET A 783 15.83 -12.87 -11.06
N PRO A 784 15.43 -11.61 -11.27
CA PRO A 784 14.30 -11.31 -12.15
C PRO A 784 14.76 -11.28 -13.61
N LEU A 785 14.12 -12.07 -14.44
CA LEU A 785 14.39 -12.19 -15.88
C LEU A 785 13.12 -11.86 -16.65
N GLN A 786 13.26 -11.16 -17.76
CA GLN A 786 12.12 -10.79 -18.58
C GLN A 786 12.24 -11.39 -19.97
N PHE A 787 11.16 -12.00 -20.43
CA PHE A 787 11.04 -12.44 -21.83
C PHE A 787 11.10 -11.22 -22.77
N GLN A 788 11.71 -11.41 -23.93
CA GLN A 788 11.66 -10.41 -25.00
C GLN A 788 10.29 -10.38 -25.67
N ASP A 789 9.96 -9.28 -26.32
CA ASP A 789 8.66 -9.09 -26.97
C ASP A 789 8.34 -10.26 -27.93
N GLY A 790 7.13 -10.79 -27.79
CA GLY A 790 6.65 -11.92 -28.56
C GLY A 790 7.04 -13.30 -28.02
N THR A 791 7.90 -13.37 -27.00
CA THR A 791 8.25 -14.63 -26.32
C THR A 791 7.43 -14.77 -25.03
N THR A 792 6.72 -15.87 -24.91
CA THR A 792 5.88 -16.16 -23.74
C THR A 792 6.04 -17.62 -23.33
N ARG A 793 5.56 -17.96 -22.14
CA ARG A 793 5.48 -19.36 -21.69
C ARG A 793 4.69 -20.25 -22.68
N HIS A 794 3.70 -19.67 -23.37
CA HIS A 794 2.88 -20.40 -24.36
C HIS A 794 3.59 -20.57 -25.68
N THR A 795 4.31 -19.55 -26.20
CA THR A 795 5.11 -19.69 -27.45
C THR A 795 6.24 -20.69 -27.28
N LEU A 796 6.77 -20.82 -26.05
CA LEU A 796 7.78 -21.80 -25.70
C LEU A 796 7.19 -23.17 -25.32
N THR A 797 5.86 -23.31 -25.26
CA THR A 797 5.17 -24.54 -24.86
C THR A 797 5.68 -25.15 -23.55
N ILE A 798 5.92 -24.30 -22.55
CA ILE A 798 6.40 -24.74 -21.25
C ILE A 798 5.28 -25.47 -20.50
N ASP A 799 5.54 -26.70 -20.08
CA ASP A 799 4.57 -27.53 -19.35
C ASP A 799 4.97 -27.87 -17.90
N GLY A 800 6.19 -27.47 -17.51
CA GLY A 800 6.74 -27.66 -16.17
C GLY A 800 7.59 -28.91 -15.97
N THR A 801 7.78 -29.72 -17.01
CA THR A 801 8.66 -30.91 -16.97
C THR A 801 10.13 -30.59 -17.25
N GLU A 802 10.38 -29.37 -17.73
CA GLU A 802 11.69 -28.88 -18.13
C GLU A 802 12.62 -28.65 -16.94
N THR A 803 13.91 -28.58 -17.21
CA THR A 803 14.90 -27.95 -16.32
C THR A 803 15.53 -26.75 -17.03
N PHE A 804 15.96 -25.78 -16.23
CA PHE A 804 16.46 -24.51 -16.75
C PHE A 804 17.83 -24.17 -16.19
N GLU A 805 18.63 -23.49 -17.02
CA GLU A 805 19.84 -22.81 -16.60
C GLU A 805 19.95 -21.44 -17.26
N VAL A 806 20.68 -20.53 -16.60
CA VAL A 806 20.90 -19.16 -17.11
C VAL A 806 22.38 -18.91 -17.23
N GLU A 807 22.80 -18.42 -18.41
CA GLU A 807 24.19 -18.13 -18.75
C GLU A 807 24.34 -16.67 -19.21
N GLY A 808 25.48 -16.08 -18.95
CA GLY A 808 25.85 -14.74 -19.39
C GLY A 808 26.45 -13.91 -18.26
N ALA A 809 27.05 -12.78 -18.64
CA ALA A 809 27.62 -11.85 -17.69
C ALA A 809 26.55 -10.93 -17.10
N VAL A 810 26.37 -10.97 -15.78
CA VAL A 810 25.37 -10.15 -15.08
C VAL A 810 25.85 -8.70 -15.02
N SER A 811 25.11 -7.82 -15.66
CA SER A 811 25.25 -6.36 -15.61
C SER A 811 23.87 -5.70 -15.74
N PRO A 812 23.72 -4.41 -15.47
CA PRO A 812 22.42 -3.76 -15.54
C PRO A 812 21.73 -3.98 -16.90
N ARG A 813 20.51 -4.57 -16.87
CA ARG A 813 19.67 -4.86 -18.03
C ARG A 813 20.36 -5.69 -19.15
N ALA A 814 21.34 -6.49 -18.78
CA ALA A 814 22.04 -7.36 -19.74
C ALA A 814 21.09 -8.38 -20.38
N GLU A 815 21.36 -8.70 -21.65
CA GLU A 815 20.79 -9.88 -22.28
C GLU A 815 21.53 -11.12 -21.79
N LEU A 816 20.77 -12.06 -21.21
CA LEU A 816 21.26 -13.37 -20.76
C LEU A 816 20.60 -14.46 -21.60
N THR A 817 21.13 -15.66 -21.52
CA THR A 817 20.58 -16.83 -22.20
C THR A 817 19.93 -17.77 -21.20
N LEU A 818 18.63 -17.96 -21.30
CA LEU A 818 17.89 -19.00 -20.60
C LEU A 818 17.92 -20.27 -21.47
N THR A 819 18.57 -21.34 -20.98
CA THR A 819 18.58 -22.63 -21.67
C THR A 819 17.55 -23.53 -21.02
N MET A 820 16.62 -24.01 -21.81
CA MET A 820 15.53 -24.90 -21.39
C MET A 820 15.84 -26.30 -21.90
N HIS A 821 15.93 -27.26 -20.97
CA HIS A 821 16.13 -28.68 -21.29
C HIS A 821 14.82 -29.42 -21.13
N ARG A 822 14.30 -29.96 -22.21
CA ARG A 822 13.05 -30.70 -22.24
C ARG A 822 13.21 -32.14 -21.79
N ALA A 823 12.13 -32.78 -21.34
CA ALA A 823 12.14 -34.16 -20.89
C ALA A 823 12.53 -35.16 -22.00
N ASN A 824 12.32 -34.81 -23.25
CA ASN A 824 12.72 -35.63 -24.44
C ASN A 824 14.21 -35.50 -24.77
N GLY A 825 14.99 -34.70 -24.05
CA GLY A 825 16.43 -34.48 -24.27
C GLY A 825 16.76 -33.32 -25.22
N GLU A 826 15.78 -32.65 -25.80
CA GLU A 826 16.00 -31.43 -26.59
C GLU A 826 16.32 -30.24 -25.68
N SER A 827 17.13 -29.32 -26.20
CA SER A 827 17.49 -28.09 -25.54
C SER A 827 17.20 -26.89 -26.42
N GLU A 828 16.64 -25.84 -25.84
CA GLU A 828 16.31 -24.60 -26.52
C GLU A 828 16.93 -23.42 -25.78
N ARG A 829 17.54 -22.49 -26.51
CA ARG A 829 18.19 -21.28 -25.96
C ARG A 829 17.30 -20.08 -26.23
N VAL A 830 16.91 -19.40 -25.16
CA VAL A 830 15.98 -18.26 -25.20
C VAL A 830 16.70 -17.01 -24.68
N PRO A 831 16.78 -15.92 -25.43
CA PRO A 831 17.32 -14.67 -24.90
C PRO A 831 16.34 -14.04 -23.93
N VAL A 832 16.83 -13.59 -22.79
CA VAL A 832 16.05 -12.91 -21.71
C VAL A 832 16.80 -11.68 -21.23
N ILE A 833 16.05 -10.70 -20.72
CA ILE A 833 16.64 -9.49 -20.16
C ILE A 833 16.77 -9.65 -18.65
N CYS A 834 17.97 -9.44 -18.14
CA CYS A 834 18.23 -9.32 -16.71
C CYS A 834 17.59 -8.03 -16.17
N ARG A 835 16.64 -8.17 -15.26
CA ARG A 835 15.92 -7.03 -14.66
C ARG A 835 16.55 -6.58 -13.33
N LEU A 836 17.87 -6.68 -13.24
CA LEU A 836 18.66 -5.83 -12.37
C LEU A 836 18.88 -4.51 -13.14
N ASP A 837 18.18 -3.46 -12.75
CA ASP A 837 18.06 -2.26 -13.57
C ASP A 837 19.18 -1.23 -13.27
N THR A 838 19.89 -1.38 -12.13
CA THR A 838 20.96 -0.49 -11.67
C THR A 838 22.23 -1.26 -11.28
N ALA A 839 23.36 -0.56 -11.25
CA ALA A 839 24.64 -1.15 -10.80
C ALA A 839 24.57 -1.56 -9.32
N GLU A 840 23.86 -0.79 -8.50
CA GLU A 840 23.63 -1.12 -7.08
C GLU A 840 22.82 -2.42 -6.95
N GLU A 841 21.77 -2.62 -7.75
CA GLU A 841 21.00 -3.87 -7.74
C GLU A 841 21.86 -5.08 -8.13
N VAL A 842 22.79 -4.94 -9.08
CA VAL A 842 23.76 -5.98 -9.41
C VAL A 842 24.66 -6.31 -8.21
N SER A 843 25.12 -5.28 -7.50
CA SER A 843 25.94 -5.45 -6.29
C SER A 843 25.17 -6.17 -5.16
N ILE A 844 23.91 -5.79 -4.95
CA ILE A 844 23.01 -6.42 -3.98
C ILE A 844 22.80 -7.91 -4.34
N TYR A 845 22.49 -8.20 -5.59
CA TYR A 845 22.28 -9.57 -6.05
C TYR A 845 23.54 -10.45 -5.83
N LYS A 846 24.73 -9.94 -6.19
CA LYS A 846 26.00 -10.65 -6.00
C LYS A 846 26.35 -10.89 -4.54
N ALA A 847 25.90 -10.04 -3.63
CA ALA A 847 26.04 -10.25 -2.19
C ALA A 847 25.09 -11.33 -1.64
N GLY A 848 24.13 -11.80 -2.44
CA GLY A 848 23.08 -12.74 -2.03
C GLY A 848 21.82 -12.08 -1.51
N GLY A 849 21.70 -10.76 -1.62
CA GLY A 849 20.56 -9.94 -1.23
C GLY A 849 20.97 -8.72 -0.41
N VAL A 850 20.00 -7.85 -0.16
CA VAL A 850 20.24 -6.58 0.54
C VAL A 850 20.58 -6.78 2.03
N LEU A 851 19.98 -7.78 2.67
CA LEU A 851 20.24 -8.09 4.08
C LEU A 851 21.67 -8.57 4.30
N GLN A 852 22.19 -9.39 3.40
CA GLN A 852 23.59 -9.83 3.39
C GLN A 852 24.53 -8.64 3.15
N ARG A 853 24.15 -7.77 2.22
CA ARG A 853 24.90 -6.57 1.91
C ARG A 853 25.01 -5.62 3.11
N PHE A 854 23.93 -5.44 3.87
CA PHE A 854 23.97 -4.64 5.11
C PHE A 854 24.97 -5.20 6.11
N ALA A 855 24.97 -6.51 6.33
CA ALA A 855 25.92 -7.14 7.26
C ALA A 855 27.36 -6.95 6.81
N GLN A 856 27.66 -7.10 5.52
CA GLN A 856 29.01 -6.89 4.96
C GLN A 856 29.45 -5.44 5.17
N ASP A 857 28.68 -4.46 4.71
CA ASP A 857 29.05 -3.06 4.81
C ASP A 857 29.26 -2.59 6.24
N PHE A 858 28.39 -3.07 7.16
CA PHE A 858 28.48 -2.72 8.56
C PHE A 858 29.80 -3.25 9.18
N LEU A 859 30.13 -4.52 8.93
CA LEU A 859 31.36 -5.15 9.43
C LEU A 859 32.61 -4.52 8.82
N GLU A 860 32.60 -4.19 7.54
CA GLU A 860 33.71 -3.47 6.87
C GLU A 860 33.92 -2.09 7.50
N SER A 861 32.83 -1.36 7.80
CA SER A 861 32.92 -0.03 8.43
C SER A 861 33.48 -0.07 9.86
N GLU A 862 33.28 -1.18 10.56
CA GLU A 862 33.80 -1.41 11.93
C GLU A 862 35.23 -2.00 11.96
N GLY A 863 35.80 -2.36 10.80
CA GLY A 863 37.11 -3.04 10.73
C GLY A 863 37.08 -4.47 11.29
N ALA A 864 35.91 -5.08 11.34
CA ALA A 864 35.66 -6.43 11.86
C ALA A 864 35.52 -7.49 10.75
N ALA A 865 35.85 -7.16 9.48
CA ALA A 865 35.73 -8.06 8.34
C ALA A 865 36.90 -9.02 8.21
#